data_faefb12f40e8d2a374e5b1df518b4858
#
_entry.id   faefb12f40e8d2a374e5b1df518b4858
#
_cell.length_a   1.000
_cell.length_b   1.000
_cell.length_c   1.000
_cell.angle_alpha   90.00
_cell.angle_beta   90.00
_cell.angle_gamma   90.00
#
_symmetry.space_group_name_H-M   'P 1'
#
loop_
_entity.id
_entity.type
_entity.pdbx_description
1 polymer ?
#
loop_
_entity_poly.entity_id
_entity_poly.type
_entity_poly.pdbx_seq_one_letter_code
_entity_poly.pdbx_strand_id
1 'polypeptide(L)'
;SNRISSSEIHRTAGSSLATLLERISGVSSLSTGTTVSKPVIHGMHGNRILIINNGARQTGQQWATDHAPEVDINESGNILVIKGADGVRYGSDALGGIIVMEQPPLAFGQEHPKGRIATFYGSNGHRYAATGSLEGTLPFLRNIAWRMQGTYSNSGDRSTAHYLLNNTGTRGLHFSASAGYDSGRLRIEGIYSHFGEQTGVMFGAQMGSEDLLAERIRLGRPVYTDPFTRHISYPYQKVVHRTAIGKVRYNAGAAGVFYWQTSWQKDDRRENRIRRMNHSDIPAVALLLSSIQNTFRWKLDYGPWQTEIGGQMIFTDNHSKAGTGIVPVIPNYTEMQAGAYGIQKYRYEKTAVEAGIRLDRQETRAGGYDWTGNYYGGNRKFCNFTYGLGGHYRLSKYWELTSNFALTWRAPHVHELYSNGNELGSGMFVRGDASMNAERSHKWITSVSYRDKVFHIRLDSYLQWIKGYIYDEPLKENITVISGTYPVFRYRQTPAFFRGADFDFRFMPAASWEYHLIASFIRANEQGTGNYLPYIPSFHLSHELAWTHQTKSHILFRLTARHKFVAKQNRFNPATDLIPYTPPAYHLFGAEASMECPVKYGNKLTLTVTADNLLNREYKEYTNRSRYYAHDMGRDIRCTLNWNF
;
A
#
# COMPACT_ATOMS: atom_id res chain seq x y z
N SER A 1 -9.17 7.52 -13.69
CA SER A 1 -7.83 8.06 -13.42
C SER A 1 -7.13 7.17 -12.40
N ASN A 2 -5.89 6.82 -12.63
CA ASN A 2 -5.08 6.02 -11.69
C ASN A 2 -4.29 6.92 -10.71
N ARG A 3 -4.77 8.12 -10.46
CA ARG A 3 -4.12 9.11 -9.60
C ARG A 3 -5.08 9.59 -8.52
N ILE A 4 -4.58 9.72 -7.31
CA ILE A 4 -5.22 10.38 -6.17
C ILE A 4 -4.55 11.74 -6.00
N SER A 5 -5.34 12.80 -6.03
CA SER A 5 -4.87 14.17 -5.88
C SER A 5 -4.67 14.55 -4.40
N SER A 6 -3.91 15.61 -4.16
CA SER A 6 -3.75 16.22 -2.83
C SER A 6 -5.09 16.54 -2.17
N SER A 7 -6.06 17.09 -2.93
CA SER A 7 -7.39 17.41 -2.40
C SER A 7 -8.18 16.16 -1.96
N GLU A 8 -8.02 15.04 -2.67
CA GLU A 8 -8.64 13.76 -2.28
C GLU A 8 -7.98 13.17 -1.04
N ILE A 9 -6.64 13.24 -0.94
CA ILE A 9 -5.90 12.85 0.27
C ILE A 9 -6.41 13.62 1.49
N HIS A 10 -6.56 14.93 1.36
CA HIS A 10 -7.02 15.80 2.45
C HIS A 10 -8.47 15.54 2.87
N ARG A 11 -9.37 15.25 1.91
CA ARG A 11 -10.78 14.91 2.22
C ARG A 11 -10.94 13.55 2.89
N THR A 12 -10.03 12.61 2.64
CA THR A 12 -10.09 11.24 3.17
C THR A 12 -9.17 11.04 4.37
N ALA A 13 -8.85 12.11 5.10
CA ALA A 13 -8.03 12.05 6.30
C ALA A 13 -8.46 10.91 7.24
N GLY A 14 -7.51 10.28 7.88
CA GLY A 14 -7.72 9.13 8.76
C GLY A 14 -7.95 7.78 8.05
N SER A 15 -7.90 7.73 6.71
CA SER A 15 -7.88 6.48 5.94
C SER A 15 -6.46 5.93 5.83
N SER A 16 -6.33 4.60 5.71
CA SER A 16 -5.05 3.97 5.36
C SER A 16 -4.74 4.18 3.87
N LEU A 17 -3.48 3.97 3.48
CA LEU A 17 -3.10 4.01 2.06
C LEU A 17 -3.94 3.03 1.23
N ALA A 18 -4.12 1.80 1.70
CA ALA A 18 -4.89 0.78 0.98
C ALA A 18 -6.35 1.23 0.78
N THR A 19 -7.01 1.71 1.83
CA THR A 19 -8.41 2.20 1.76
C THR A 19 -8.56 3.41 0.84
N LEU A 20 -7.59 4.32 0.87
CA LEU A 20 -7.58 5.48 -0.03
C LEU A 20 -7.51 5.05 -1.51
N LEU A 21 -6.68 4.06 -1.80
CA LEU A 21 -6.47 3.57 -3.17
C LEU A 21 -7.64 2.75 -3.72
N GLU A 22 -8.57 2.25 -2.90
CA GLU A 22 -9.80 1.59 -3.36
C GLU A 22 -10.71 2.49 -4.22
N ARG A 23 -10.44 3.79 -4.26
CA ARG A 23 -11.08 4.75 -5.18
C ARG A 23 -10.63 4.60 -6.63
N ILE A 24 -9.61 3.81 -6.88
CA ILE A 24 -9.10 3.46 -8.21
C ILE A 24 -9.64 2.09 -8.59
N SER A 25 -10.25 1.97 -9.77
CA SER A 25 -10.72 0.68 -10.28
C SER A 25 -9.57 -0.34 -10.34
N GLY A 26 -9.84 -1.61 -10.02
CA GLY A 26 -8.82 -2.68 -9.98
C GLY A 26 -7.94 -2.67 -8.73
N VAL A 27 -8.18 -1.75 -7.80
CA VAL A 27 -7.51 -1.69 -6.51
C VAL A 27 -8.48 -2.07 -5.40
N SER A 28 -8.03 -2.92 -4.50
CA SER A 28 -8.72 -3.33 -3.29
C SER A 28 -7.73 -3.42 -2.12
N SER A 29 -8.13 -3.96 -1.00
CA SER A 29 -7.25 -4.16 0.15
C SER A 29 -7.22 -5.59 0.65
N LEU A 30 -6.09 -6.00 1.18
CA LEU A 30 -5.91 -7.16 2.03
C LEU A 30 -5.66 -6.66 3.45
N SER A 31 -6.54 -6.99 4.37
CA SER A 31 -6.41 -6.55 5.76
C SER A 31 -6.09 -7.71 6.72
N THR A 32 -5.49 -7.34 7.84
CA THR A 32 -5.32 -8.21 9.00
C THR A 32 -5.90 -7.45 10.19
N GLY A 33 -7.17 -7.72 10.47
CA GLY A 33 -7.96 -6.93 11.40
C GLY A 33 -8.34 -5.56 10.83
N THR A 34 -8.55 -4.58 11.72
CA THR A 34 -9.04 -3.24 11.36
C THR A 34 -7.92 -2.18 11.25
N THR A 35 -6.70 -2.51 11.64
CA THR A 35 -5.60 -1.55 11.76
C THR A 35 -4.48 -1.79 10.76
N VAL A 36 -4.39 -2.98 10.18
CA VAL A 36 -3.37 -3.34 9.19
C VAL A 36 -4.05 -3.62 7.86
N SER A 37 -3.67 -2.88 6.82
CA SER A 37 -4.15 -3.12 5.45
C SER A 37 -3.04 -2.88 4.43
N LYS A 38 -3.03 -3.72 3.40
CA LYS A 38 -2.12 -3.61 2.25
C LYS A 38 -2.92 -3.41 0.97
N PRO A 39 -2.45 -2.57 0.05
CA PRO A 39 -3.09 -2.43 -1.25
C PRO A 39 -2.99 -3.74 -2.05
N VAL A 40 -4.05 -4.02 -2.79
CA VAL A 40 -4.14 -5.14 -3.73
C VAL A 40 -4.43 -4.56 -5.12
N ILE A 41 -3.61 -4.88 -6.10
CA ILE A 41 -3.78 -4.45 -7.48
C ILE A 41 -3.94 -5.70 -8.35
N HIS A 42 -5.06 -5.81 -9.06
CA HIS A 42 -5.36 -6.98 -9.90
C HIS A 42 -5.20 -8.32 -9.16
N GLY A 43 -5.65 -8.37 -7.89
CA GLY A 43 -5.55 -9.55 -7.04
C GLY A 43 -4.17 -9.83 -6.45
N MET A 44 -3.16 -9.02 -6.78
CA MET A 44 -1.79 -9.14 -6.29
C MET A 44 -1.60 -8.25 -5.07
N HIS A 45 -0.88 -8.73 -4.07
CA HIS A 45 -0.58 -8.03 -2.82
C HIS A 45 0.83 -8.33 -2.31
N GLY A 46 1.22 -7.64 -1.25
CA GLY A 46 2.49 -7.86 -0.55
C GLY A 46 3.70 -7.55 -1.44
N ASN A 47 4.63 -8.48 -1.52
CA ASN A 47 5.89 -8.33 -2.26
C ASN A 47 5.74 -8.29 -3.80
N ARG A 48 4.51 -8.30 -4.32
CA ARG A 48 4.22 -8.13 -5.75
C ARG A 48 3.77 -6.72 -6.10
N ILE A 49 3.61 -5.85 -5.09
CA ILE A 49 3.32 -4.43 -5.28
C ILE A 49 4.50 -3.63 -4.78
N LEU A 50 5.05 -2.83 -5.67
CA LEU A 50 6.16 -1.97 -5.37
C LEU A 50 5.63 -0.60 -4.92
N ILE A 51 6.04 -0.15 -3.74
CA ILE A 51 5.77 1.23 -3.29
C ILE A 51 7.03 2.04 -3.46
N ILE A 52 6.95 3.11 -4.23
CA ILE A 52 7.99 4.09 -4.44
C ILE A 52 7.59 5.35 -3.70
N ASN A 53 8.34 5.69 -2.66
CA ASN A 53 8.11 6.89 -1.86
C ASN A 53 9.23 7.91 -2.13
N ASN A 54 8.88 9.03 -2.72
CA ASN A 54 9.82 10.07 -3.14
C ASN A 54 10.99 9.54 -4.01
N GLY A 55 10.69 8.54 -4.86
CA GLY A 55 11.66 7.89 -5.74
C GLY A 55 12.43 6.73 -5.08
N ALA A 56 12.37 6.54 -3.78
CA ALA A 56 12.97 5.40 -3.09
C ALA A 56 11.99 4.23 -2.98
N ARG A 57 12.46 3.00 -3.20
CA ARG A 57 11.69 1.78 -2.94
C ARG A 57 11.49 1.64 -1.43
N GLN A 58 10.24 1.62 -0.99
CA GLN A 58 9.87 1.46 0.43
C GLN A 58 10.24 0.07 0.91
N THR A 59 11.02 -0.01 2.01
CA THR A 59 11.36 -1.26 2.69
C THR A 59 10.38 -1.56 3.84
N GLY A 60 10.48 -2.74 4.45
CA GLY A 60 9.68 -3.15 5.63
C GLY A 60 8.37 -3.88 5.30
N GLN A 61 7.92 -3.91 4.04
CA GLN A 61 6.67 -4.57 3.65
C GLN A 61 6.80 -6.09 3.49
N GLN A 62 8.02 -6.55 3.32
CA GLN A 62 8.35 -7.92 2.96
C GLN A 62 8.31 -8.90 4.15
N TRP A 63 8.12 -8.42 5.38
CA TRP A 63 8.25 -9.28 6.55
C TRP A 63 7.08 -10.24 6.77
N ALA A 64 5.84 -9.80 6.53
CA ALA A 64 4.65 -10.64 6.66
C ALA A 64 3.38 -9.93 6.16
N THR A 65 2.24 -10.63 6.20
CA THR A 65 0.93 -10.07 5.81
C THR A 65 0.34 -9.13 6.87
N ASP A 66 0.80 -9.21 8.10
CA ASP A 66 0.36 -8.43 9.25
C ASP A 66 1.14 -7.10 9.43
N HIS A 67 1.89 -6.67 8.42
CA HIS A 67 2.62 -5.40 8.40
C HIS A 67 2.08 -4.45 7.33
N ALA A 68 1.55 -3.29 7.74
CA ALA A 68 1.08 -2.26 6.82
C ALA A 68 2.25 -1.46 6.20
N PRO A 69 2.04 -0.80 5.06
CA PRO A 69 3.01 0.17 4.54
C PRO A 69 3.28 1.31 5.53
N GLU A 70 4.54 1.57 5.81
CA GLU A 70 5.02 2.54 6.79
C GLU A 70 5.27 3.90 6.13
N VAL A 71 4.19 4.53 5.71
CA VAL A 71 4.20 5.82 5.00
C VAL A 71 3.14 6.75 5.56
N ASP A 72 3.48 8.03 5.72
CA ASP A 72 2.48 9.07 6.02
C ASP A 72 1.91 9.61 4.71
N ILE A 73 0.65 9.28 4.41
CA ILE A 73 -0.02 9.75 3.20
C ILE A 73 -0.14 11.28 3.14
N ASN A 74 -0.09 11.97 4.29
CA ASN A 74 -0.16 13.44 4.35
C ASN A 74 1.08 14.13 3.77
N GLU A 75 2.20 13.42 3.62
CA GLU A 75 3.39 13.92 2.93
C GLU A 75 3.20 14.00 1.41
N SER A 76 2.26 13.22 0.85
CA SER A 76 2.11 13.07 -0.58
C SER A 76 1.31 14.21 -1.20
N GLY A 77 1.84 14.82 -2.25
CA GLY A 77 1.11 15.75 -3.11
C GLY A 77 0.20 15.04 -4.11
N ASN A 78 0.59 13.84 -4.49
CA ASN A 78 -0.19 12.94 -5.33
C ASN A 78 0.26 11.49 -5.13
N ILE A 79 -0.65 10.56 -5.41
CA ILE A 79 -0.36 9.13 -5.42
C ILE A 79 -0.81 8.58 -6.77
N LEU A 80 0.11 7.94 -7.49
CA LEU A 80 -0.13 7.32 -8.78
C LEU A 80 -0.08 5.81 -8.65
N VAL A 81 -1.07 5.11 -9.21
CA VAL A 81 -1.08 3.65 -9.33
C VAL A 81 -0.81 3.25 -10.78
N ILE A 82 0.27 2.52 -11.02
CA ILE A 82 0.62 1.96 -12.31
C ILE A 82 0.19 0.48 -12.29
N LYS A 83 -0.88 0.15 -12.99
CA LYS A 83 -1.45 -1.21 -13.06
C LYS A 83 -0.80 -2.06 -14.15
N GLY A 84 -0.10 -1.41 -15.07
CA GLY A 84 0.64 -2.04 -16.15
C GLY A 84 1.96 -2.66 -15.68
N ALA A 85 2.63 -3.31 -16.59
CA ALA A 85 3.91 -3.95 -16.35
C ALA A 85 5.06 -2.96 -16.67
N ASP A 86 5.31 -2.01 -15.77
CA ASP A 86 6.41 -1.03 -15.89
C ASP A 86 7.66 -1.47 -15.08
N GLY A 87 7.86 -2.79 -14.96
CA GLY A 87 8.99 -3.37 -14.24
C GLY A 87 10.35 -3.03 -14.84
N VAL A 88 10.42 -2.60 -16.10
CA VAL A 88 11.68 -2.18 -16.74
C VAL A 88 12.28 -0.99 -15.99
N ARG A 89 11.50 0.05 -15.73
CA ARG A 89 12.00 1.26 -15.05
C ARG A 89 12.22 1.05 -13.56
N TYR A 90 11.31 0.34 -12.90
CA TYR A 90 11.29 0.24 -11.44
C TYR A 90 11.95 -1.02 -10.89
N GLY A 91 12.18 -2.03 -11.72
CA GLY A 91 12.86 -3.28 -11.35
C GLY A 91 11.94 -4.43 -10.93
N SER A 92 12.51 -5.37 -10.16
CA SER A 92 11.79 -6.53 -9.63
C SER A 92 10.62 -6.14 -8.72
N ASP A 93 9.76 -7.13 -8.42
CA ASP A 93 8.65 -7.03 -7.46
C ASP A 93 7.41 -6.23 -7.95
N ALA A 94 7.40 -5.73 -9.18
CA ALA A 94 6.29 -4.98 -9.76
C ALA A 94 5.29 -5.88 -10.54
N LEU A 95 5.02 -7.11 -10.07
CA LEU A 95 4.16 -8.07 -10.78
C LEU A 95 2.68 -7.63 -10.80
N GLY A 96 2.19 -7.10 -9.67
CA GLY A 96 0.85 -6.58 -9.53
C GLY A 96 0.71 -5.17 -10.07
N GLY A 97 1.64 -4.33 -9.70
CA GLY A 97 1.67 -2.92 -10.05
C GLY A 97 2.62 -2.12 -9.16
N ILE A 98 2.59 -0.82 -9.35
CA ILE A 98 3.48 0.11 -8.66
C ILE A 98 2.63 1.26 -8.08
N ILE A 99 2.90 1.63 -6.85
CA ILE A 99 2.33 2.80 -6.19
C ILE A 99 3.44 3.83 -6.05
N VAL A 100 3.29 4.97 -6.70
CA VAL A 100 4.26 6.07 -6.66
C VAL A 100 3.67 7.19 -5.81
N MET A 101 4.36 7.50 -4.71
CA MET A 101 4.01 8.57 -3.78
C MET A 101 5.11 9.64 -3.86
N GLU A 102 4.72 10.87 -4.10
CA GLU A 102 5.67 11.97 -4.22
C GLU A 102 5.17 13.18 -3.43
N GLN A 103 6.07 13.82 -2.71
CA GLN A 103 5.83 15.13 -2.12
C GLN A 103 5.54 16.15 -3.24
N PRO A 104 4.77 17.23 -2.96
CA PRO A 104 4.68 18.35 -3.89
C PRO A 104 6.08 18.90 -4.20
N PRO A 105 6.33 19.44 -5.39
CA PRO A 105 7.59 20.13 -5.68
C PRO A 105 7.86 21.23 -4.66
N LEU A 106 9.14 21.43 -4.32
CA LEU A 106 9.53 22.54 -3.46
C LEU A 106 9.22 23.88 -4.14
N ALA A 107 8.70 24.82 -3.37
CA ALA A 107 8.21 26.12 -3.87
C ALA A 107 9.37 27.13 -3.92
N PHE A 108 10.20 27.06 -4.96
CA PHE A 108 11.29 28.02 -5.19
C PHE A 108 10.74 29.39 -5.60
N GLY A 109 11.41 30.46 -5.20
CA GLY A 109 11.06 31.84 -5.56
C GLY A 109 9.80 32.38 -4.91
N GLN A 110 9.22 31.71 -3.95
CA GLN A 110 8.01 32.12 -3.24
C GLN A 110 8.32 33.29 -2.30
N GLU A 111 7.48 34.33 -2.33
CA GLU A 111 7.72 35.54 -1.52
C GLU A 111 7.32 35.36 -0.05
N HIS A 112 6.27 34.60 0.22
CA HIS A 112 5.79 34.36 1.58
C HIS A 112 5.68 32.86 1.85
N PRO A 113 5.97 32.41 3.07
CA PRO A 113 5.71 31.04 3.47
C PRO A 113 4.23 30.70 3.35
N LYS A 114 3.95 29.45 2.97
CA LYS A 114 2.60 28.87 2.94
C LYS A 114 2.53 27.72 3.89
N GLY A 115 1.37 27.51 4.46
CA GLY A 115 1.18 26.42 5.40
C GLY A 115 -0.21 25.81 5.34
N ARG A 116 -0.32 24.69 6.01
CA ARG A 116 -1.57 23.99 6.20
C ARG A 116 -1.64 23.44 7.61
N ILE A 117 -2.77 23.59 8.27
CA ILE A 117 -3.12 22.92 9.51
C ILE A 117 -4.39 22.13 9.25
N ALA A 118 -4.36 20.84 9.60
CA ALA A 118 -5.50 19.96 9.50
C ALA A 118 -5.74 19.24 10.82
N THR A 119 -7.00 19.17 11.23
CA THR A 119 -7.44 18.35 12.35
C THR A 119 -8.48 17.34 11.90
N PHE A 120 -8.46 16.18 12.51
CA PHE A 120 -9.31 15.07 12.18
C PHE A 120 -9.90 14.46 13.45
N TYR A 121 -11.19 14.13 13.40
CA TYR A 121 -11.85 13.29 14.38
C TYR A 121 -12.65 12.19 13.68
N GLY A 122 -12.62 10.95 14.20
CA GLY A 122 -13.43 9.82 13.75
C GLY A 122 -14.10 9.13 14.93
N SER A 123 -15.42 8.88 14.81
CA SER A 123 -16.23 8.33 15.89
C SER A 123 -15.86 6.89 16.24
N ASN A 124 -15.57 6.05 15.23
CA ASN A 124 -15.16 4.66 15.47
C ASN A 124 -13.73 4.61 16.00
N GLY A 125 -13.57 4.20 17.24
CA GLY A 125 -12.30 4.26 17.98
C GLY A 125 -11.99 5.64 18.57
N HIS A 126 -12.91 6.60 18.50
CA HIS A 126 -12.69 8.00 18.95
C HIS A 126 -11.32 8.52 18.51
N ARG A 127 -11.03 8.37 17.23
CA ARG A 127 -9.74 8.72 16.61
C ARG A 127 -9.59 10.22 16.51
N TYR A 128 -8.39 10.71 16.73
CA TYR A 128 -8.05 12.09 16.39
C TYR A 128 -6.64 12.17 15.79
N ALA A 129 -6.45 13.14 14.93
CA ALA A 129 -5.16 13.47 14.35
C ALA A 129 -5.03 14.97 14.14
N ALA A 130 -3.80 15.44 14.15
CA ALA A 130 -3.43 16.79 13.75
C ALA A 130 -2.24 16.73 12.79
N THR A 131 -2.32 17.44 11.69
CA THR A 131 -1.27 17.57 10.69
C THR A 131 -0.94 19.03 10.50
N GLY A 132 0.33 19.39 10.54
CA GLY A 132 0.83 20.72 10.21
C GLY A 132 1.88 20.64 9.13
N SER A 133 1.86 21.56 8.17
CA SER A 133 2.93 21.74 7.18
C SER A 133 3.23 23.21 6.95
N LEU A 134 4.48 23.51 6.70
CA LEU A 134 4.98 24.84 6.38
C LEU A 134 6.06 24.73 5.30
N GLU A 135 5.99 25.59 4.30
CA GLU A 135 6.97 25.64 3.20
C GLU A 135 7.26 27.06 2.78
N GLY A 136 8.44 27.28 2.23
CA GLY A 136 8.84 28.60 1.77
C GLY A 136 10.22 28.59 1.09
N THR A 137 10.62 29.79 0.74
CA THR A 137 11.94 30.09 0.16
C THR A 137 12.72 30.93 1.15
N LEU A 138 14.05 30.79 1.19
CA LEU A 138 14.88 31.67 2.02
C LEU A 138 14.83 33.12 1.47
N PRO A 139 14.56 34.15 2.30
CA PRO A 139 14.32 35.51 1.82
C PRO A 139 15.46 36.09 0.95
N PHE A 140 16.71 35.75 1.29
CA PHE A 140 17.90 36.26 0.60
C PHE A 140 18.48 35.32 -0.46
N LEU A 141 17.99 34.06 -0.51
CA LEU A 141 18.46 32.99 -1.40
C LEU A 141 17.26 32.32 -2.07
N ARG A 142 16.65 32.99 -3.04
CA ARG A 142 15.40 32.55 -3.69
C ARG A 142 15.50 31.19 -4.40
N ASN A 143 16.70 30.70 -4.63
CA ASN A 143 16.96 29.34 -5.17
C ASN A 143 17.01 28.26 -4.10
N ILE A 144 16.84 28.60 -2.81
CA ILE A 144 16.76 27.62 -1.73
C ILE A 144 15.36 27.61 -1.17
N ALA A 145 14.68 26.47 -1.32
CA ALA A 145 13.35 26.23 -0.78
C ALA A 145 13.38 25.14 0.28
N TRP A 146 12.43 25.18 1.17
CA TRP A 146 12.30 24.23 2.27
C TRP A 146 10.83 23.90 2.56
N ARG A 147 10.61 22.73 3.18
CA ARG A 147 9.31 22.27 3.68
C ARG A 147 9.51 21.47 4.96
N MET A 148 8.59 21.65 5.90
CA MET A 148 8.46 20.82 7.11
C MET A 148 7.02 20.37 7.25
N GLN A 149 6.82 19.16 7.74
CA GLN A 149 5.51 18.60 8.01
C GLN A 149 5.57 17.69 9.22
N GLY A 150 4.47 17.64 9.99
CA GLY A 150 4.29 16.71 11.09
C GLY A 150 2.85 16.25 11.19
N THR A 151 2.66 15.00 11.62
CA THR A 151 1.35 14.38 11.87
C THR A 151 1.41 13.66 13.22
N TYR A 152 0.45 13.94 14.08
CA TYR A 152 0.20 13.18 15.30
C TYR A 152 -1.19 12.53 15.22
N SER A 153 -1.30 11.27 15.63
CA SER A 153 -2.57 10.54 15.64
C SER A 153 -2.70 9.66 16.88
N ASN A 154 -3.94 9.48 17.34
CA ASN A 154 -4.26 8.60 18.45
C ASN A 154 -5.67 8.02 18.26
N SER A 155 -5.83 6.77 18.62
CA SER A 155 -7.13 6.11 18.61
C SER A 155 -7.21 5.04 19.71
N GLY A 156 -8.45 4.76 20.15
CA GLY A 156 -8.77 3.63 21.01
C GLY A 156 -9.33 2.45 20.23
N ASP A 157 -9.98 1.56 20.95
CA ASP A 157 -10.60 0.36 20.39
C ASP A 157 -11.58 0.66 19.28
N ARG A 158 -11.46 -0.05 18.17
CA ARG A 158 -12.44 -0.04 17.08
C ARG A 158 -13.69 -0.83 17.46
N SER A 159 -14.76 -0.59 16.73
CA SER A 159 -15.99 -1.37 16.87
C SER A 159 -16.50 -1.89 15.54
N THR A 160 -17.11 -3.05 15.58
CA THR A 160 -18.01 -3.55 14.54
C THR A 160 -19.37 -2.85 14.67
N ALA A 161 -20.38 -3.31 13.94
CA ALA A 161 -21.74 -2.80 14.12
C ALA A 161 -22.31 -3.10 15.51
N HIS A 162 -21.85 -4.15 16.19
CA HIS A 162 -22.50 -4.67 17.41
C HIS A 162 -21.57 -4.90 18.59
N TYR A 163 -20.24 -4.89 18.41
CA TYR A 163 -19.29 -5.15 19.51
C TYR A 163 -17.96 -4.46 19.29
N LEU A 164 -17.20 -4.28 20.38
CA LEU A 164 -15.86 -3.70 20.36
C LEU A 164 -14.83 -4.75 19.91
N LEU A 165 -13.84 -4.25 19.18
CA LEU A 165 -12.64 -4.99 18.82
C LEU A 165 -11.52 -4.53 19.76
N ASN A 166 -11.40 -5.18 20.90
CA ASN A 166 -10.50 -4.75 21.96
C ASN A 166 -9.03 -4.87 21.53
N ASN A 167 -8.22 -3.94 22.05
CA ASN A 167 -6.82 -3.77 21.77
C ASN A 167 -6.50 -3.45 20.29
N THR A 168 -7.33 -2.62 19.66
CA THR A 168 -7.13 -2.13 18.29
C THR A 168 -6.79 -0.64 18.24
N GLY A 169 -6.35 -0.06 19.37
CA GLY A 169 -5.86 1.30 19.41
C GLY A 169 -4.56 1.51 18.63
N THR A 170 -4.33 2.73 18.15
CA THR A 170 -3.11 3.13 17.45
C THR A 170 -2.59 4.47 17.95
N ARG A 171 -1.27 4.67 17.92
CA ARG A 171 -0.61 5.95 18.18
C ARG A 171 0.46 6.18 17.12
N GLY A 172 0.42 7.34 16.47
CA GLY A 172 1.36 7.69 15.41
C GLY A 172 1.99 9.06 15.66
N LEU A 173 3.28 9.16 15.34
CA LEU A 173 4.02 10.41 15.24
C LEU A 173 4.90 10.34 13.99
N HIS A 174 4.59 11.18 13.04
CA HIS A 174 5.32 11.25 11.78
C HIS A 174 5.79 12.67 11.56
N PHE A 175 6.98 12.84 10.98
CA PHE A 175 7.43 14.13 10.51
C PHE A 175 8.37 14.00 9.33
N SER A 176 8.42 15.04 8.51
CA SER A 176 9.38 15.15 7.41
C SER A 176 9.92 16.56 7.28
N ALA A 177 11.12 16.64 6.75
CA ALA A 177 11.76 17.89 6.37
C ALA A 177 12.40 17.73 4.99
N SER A 178 12.24 18.73 4.14
CA SER A 178 12.82 18.76 2.80
C SER A 178 13.47 20.12 2.59
N ALA A 179 14.61 20.12 1.89
CA ALA A 179 15.25 21.34 1.43
C ALA A 179 15.86 21.10 0.06
N GLY A 180 15.95 22.15 -0.75
CA GLY A 180 16.52 22.04 -2.08
C GLY A 180 17.09 23.34 -2.58
N TYR A 181 17.98 23.21 -3.55
CA TYR A 181 18.59 24.27 -4.32
C TYR A 181 18.29 24.07 -5.80
N ASP A 182 17.88 25.12 -6.49
CA ASP A 182 17.62 25.09 -7.93
C ASP A 182 18.23 26.30 -8.62
N SER A 183 19.19 26.06 -9.51
CA SER A 183 19.79 27.07 -10.40
C SER A 183 19.23 27.01 -11.83
N GLY A 184 18.17 26.21 -12.07
CA GLY A 184 17.66 25.88 -13.39
C GLY A 184 18.44 24.74 -14.07
N ARG A 185 19.76 24.82 -14.08
CA ARG A 185 20.64 23.78 -14.66
C ARG A 185 20.93 22.63 -13.68
N LEU A 186 21.18 22.98 -12.43
CA LEU A 186 21.45 22.04 -11.35
C LEU A 186 20.37 22.17 -10.29
N ARG A 187 19.75 21.05 -9.93
CA ARG A 187 18.82 20.94 -8.81
C ARG A 187 19.28 19.86 -7.85
N ILE A 188 19.36 20.22 -6.58
CA ILE A 188 19.73 19.30 -5.48
C ILE A 188 18.61 19.35 -4.45
N GLU A 189 18.14 18.21 -4.00
CA GLU A 189 17.12 18.12 -2.96
C GLU A 189 17.52 17.08 -1.91
N GLY A 190 17.22 17.38 -0.65
CA GLY A 190 17.32 16.46 0.46
C GLY A 190 15.96 16.30 1.13
N ILE A 191 15.58 15.07 1.49
CA ILE A 191 14.35 14.74 2.17
C ILE A 191 14.70 13.83 3.35
N TYR A 192 14.18 14.14 4.53
CA TYR A 192 14.23 13.27 5.68
C TYR A 192 12.79 13.02 6.16
N SER A 193 12.46 11.76 6.44
CA SER A 193 11.16 11.34 6.97
C SER A 193 11.34 10.43 8.17
N HIS A 194 10.50 10.61 9.17
CA HIS A 194 10.37 9.76 10.35
C HIS A 194 8.92 9.30 10.47
N PHE A 195 8.72 8.00 10.40
CA PHE A 195 7.46 7.34 10.66
C PHE A 195 7.54 6.54 11.95
N GLY A 196 6.74 6.90 12.96
CA GLY A 196 6.67 6.18 14.23
C GLY A 196 5.23 5.78 14.52
N GLU A 197 4.97 4.49 14.73
CA GLU A 197 3.63 4.00 15.03
C GLU A 197 3.66 2.86 16.05
N GLN A 198 2.67 2.84 16.94
CA GLN A 198 2.35 1.72 17.82
C GLN A 198 0.91 1.29 17.55
N THR A 199 0.71 0.01 17.30
CA THR A 199 -0.59 -0.57 16.94
C THR A 199 -0.88 -1.77 17.84
N GLY A 200 -2.01 -1.76 18.52
CA GLY A 200 -2.49 -2.92 19.28
C GLY A 200 -2.88 -4.06 18.35
N VAL A 201 -2.68 -5.27 18.79
CA VAL A 201 -3.15 -6.48 18.08
C VAL A 201 -4.41 -6.97 18.77
N MET A 202 -5.47 -7.17 17.99
CA MET A 202 -6.78 -7.55 18.49
C MET A 202 -6.73 -8.81 19.36
N PHE A 203 -7.30 -8.76 20.55
CA PHE A 203 -7.33 -9.90 21.47
C PHE A 203 -8.00 -11.15 20.86
N GLY A 204 -9.00 -10.97 20.00
CA GLY A 204 -9.66 -12.03 19.28
C GLY A 204 -8.73 -12.87 18.38
N ALA A 205 -7.62 -12.31 17.92
CA ALA A 205 -6.61 -13.02 17.15
C ALA A 205 -5.59 -13.77 18.03
N GLN A 206 -5.66 -13.63 19.36
CA GLN A 206 -4.76 -14.33 20.28
C GLN A 206 -5.38 -15.65 20.76
N MET A 207 -4.62 -16.72 20.64
CA MET A 207 -5.08 -18.08 20.92
C MET A 207 -4.49 -18.60 22.23
N GLY A 208 -5.34 -19.13 23.10
CA GLY A 208 -4.92 -19.81 24.32
C GLY A 208 -4.77 -21.31 24.10
N SER A 209 -5.88 -22.02 24.14
CA SER A 209 -5.94 -23.48 23.91
C SER A 209 -6.52 -23.80 22.53
N GLU A 210 -6.40 -25.08 22.14
CA GLU A 210 -7.02 -25.59 20.90
C GLU A 210 -8.54 -25.47 20.93
N ASP A 211 -9.18 -25.77 22.08
CA ASP A 211 -10.63 -25.62 22.25
C ASP A 211 -11.07 -24.18 22.07
N LEU A 212 -10.32 -23.21 22.60
CA LEU A 212 -10.63 -21.80 22.44
C LEU A 212 -10.46 -21.34 20.98
N LEU A 213 -9.46 -21.84 20.27
CA LEU A 213 -9.27 -21.60 18.84
C LEU A 213 -10.49 -22.11 18.04
N ALA A 214 -10.89 -23.36 18.27
CA ALA A 214 -12.04 -23.96 17.61
C ALA A 214 -13.33 -23.18 17.89
N GLU A 215 -13.55 -22.79 19.14
CA GLU A 215 -14.72 -21.99 19.54
C GLU A 215 -14.76 -20.62 18.88
N ARG A 216 -13.64 -19.90 18.79
CA ARG A 216 -13.56 -18.61 18.13
C ARG A 216 -13.83 -18.71 16.63
N ILE A 217 -13.30 -19.73 15.95
CA ILE A 217 -13.59 -19.97 14.53
C ILE A 217 -15.07 -20.33 14.35
N ARG A 218 -15.64 -21.14 15.22
CA ARG A 218 -17.07 -21.52 15.19
C ARG A 218 -17.99 -20.31 15.36
N LEU A 219 -17.69 -19.43 16.31
CA LEU A 219 -18.47 -18.21 16.57
C LEU A 219 -18.24 -17.14 15.49
N GLY A 220 -17.04 -17.08 14.91
CA GLY A 220 -16.65 -16.05 13.94
C GLY A 220 -16.65 -14.65 14.53
N ARG A 221 -16.57 -14.52 15.86
CA ARG A 221 -16.51 -13.28 16.64
C ARG A 221 -15.84 -13.53 17.98
N PRO A 222 -15.40 -12.47 18.71
CA PRO A 222 -14.88 -12.61 20.07
C PRO A 222 -15.88 -13.29 21.00
N VAL A 223 -15.39 -14.13 21.90
CA VAL A 223 -16.21 -14.81 22.91
C VAL A 223 -16.73 -13.80 23.94
N TYR A 224 -15.92 -12.82 24.29
CA TYR A 224 -16.26 -11.71 25.18
C TYR A 224 -15.58 -10.43 24.70
N THR A 225 -16.07 -9.29 25.15
CA THR A 225 -15.52 -7.98 24.87
C THR A 225 -15.41 -7.17 26.17
N ASP A 226 -14.33 -6.40 26.29
CA ASP A 226 -14.11 -5.49 27.39
C ASP A 226 -14.64 -4.08 27.05
N PRO A 227 -14.83 -3.19 28.05
CA PRO A 227 -15.19 -1.81 27.81
C PRO A 227 -14.15 -1.09 26.93
N PHE A 228 -14.59 -0.03 26.25
CA PHE A 228 -13.73 0.81 25.42
C PHE A 228 -12.55 1.38 26.21
N THR A 229 -11.37 1.31 25.60
CA THR A 229 -10.17 1.94 26.13
C THR A 229 -9.30 2.53 25.01
N ARG A 230 -8.47 3.53 25.38
CA ARG A 230 -7.39 4.05 24.54
C ARG A 230 -6.04 3.44 24.89
N HIS A 231 -5.99 2.65 25.96
CA HIS A 231 -4.78 1.97 26.35
C HIS A 231 -4.46 0.85 25.37
N ILE A 232 -3.24 0.85 24.85
CA ILE A 232 -2.73 -0.24 24.02
C ILE A 232 -2.02 -1.24 24.94
N SER A 233 -2.66 -2.38 25.13
CA SER A 233 -2.13 -3.50 25.93
C SER A 233 -1.30 -4.45 25.06
N TYR A 234 -0.71 -5.43 25.69
CA TYR A 234 -0.11 -6.56 24.98
C TYR A 234 -1.23 -7.47 24.40
N PRO A 235 -1.05 -7.96 23.16
CA PRO A 235 0.07 -7.76 22.26
C PRO A 235 -0.04 -6.45 21.47
N TYR A 236 1.11 -5.90 21.07
CA TYR A 236 1.19 -4.75 20.18
C TYR A 236 2.43 -4.82 19.27
N GLN A 237 2.37 -4.09 18.18
CA GLN A 237 3.49 -3.82 17.29
C GLN A 237 3.91 -2.36 17.42
N LYS A 238 5.22 -2.10 17.39
CA LYS A 238 5.80 -0.75 17.37
C LYS A 238 6.86 -0.68 16.29
N VAL A 239 6.77 0.34 15.45
CA VAL A 239 7.69 0.57 14.34
C VAL A 239 8.22 1.99 14.37
N VAL A 240 9.50 2.13 14.03
CA VAL A 240 10.14 3.42 13.76
C VAL A 240 10.92 3.28 12.47
N HIS A 241 10.40 3.87 11.40
CA HIS A 241 11.02 3.87 10.08
C HIS A 241 11.57 5.27 9.77
N ARG A 242 12.85 5.36 9.49
CA ARG A 242 13.54 6.60 9.12
C ARG A 242 14.07 6.48 7.71
N THR A 243 13.85 7.53 6.93
CA THR A 243 14.30 7.59 5.53
C THR A 243 15.03 8.91 5.29
N ALA A 244 16.20 8.85 4.66
CA ALA A 244 16.91 10.02 4.15
C ALA A 244 17.17 9.83 2.66
N ILE A 245 16.81 10.84 1.86
CA ILE A 245 16.93 10.80 0.39
C ILE A 245 17.68 12.04 -0.08
N GLY A 246 18.68 11.83 -0.92
CA GLY A 246 19.36 12.90 -1.67
C GLY A 246 19.08 12.72 -3.16
N LYS A 247 18.70 13.81 -3.85
CA LYS A 247 18.42 13.83 -5.29
C LYS A 247 19.24 14.90 -5.97
N VAL A 248 19.80 14.56 -7.11
CA VAL A 248 20.52 15.49 -7.99
C VAL A 248 19.94 15.37 -9.39
N ARG A 249 19.59 16.51 -9.99
CA ARG A 249 19.20 16.64 -11.39
C ARG A 249 20.13 17.63 -12.05
N TYR A 250 20.79 17.21 -13.13
CA TYR A 250 21.66 18.06 -13.93
C TYR A 250 21.20 18.09 -15.38
N ASN A 251 20.87 19.28 -15.87
CA ASN A 251 20.50 19.50 -17.26
C ASN A 251 21.76 19.87 -18.06
N ALA A 252 22.24 18.92 -18.87
CA ALA A 252 23.41 19.07 -19.73
C ALA A 252 23.06 19.63 -21.13
N GLY A 253 21.89 20.22 -21.30
CA GLY A 253 21.40 20.77 -22.58
C GLY A 253 21.23 19.68 -23.63
N ALA A 254 21.89 19.78 -24.75
CA ALA A 254 21.79 18.79 -25.86
C ALA A 254 22.26 17.39 -25.49
N ALA A 255 23.06 17.23 -24.43
CA ALA A 255 23.48 15.92 -23.93
C ALA A 255 22.43 15.27 -22.98
N GLY A 256 21.29 15.90 -22.79
CA GLY A 256 20.19 15.37 -22.01
C GLY A 256 20.24 15.74 -20.53
N VAL A 257 19.44 15.03 -19.72
CA VAL A 257 19.28 15.27 -18.29
C VAL A 257 19.73 14.05 -17.51
N PHE A 258 20.61 14.28 -16.55
CA PHE A 258 21.11 13.28 -15.62
C PHE A 258 20.40 13.39 -14.28
N TYR A 259 20.01 12.26 -13.73
CA TYR A 259 19.40 12.12 -12.40
C TYR A 259 20.21 11.13 -11.60
N TRP A 260 20.53 11.51 -10.38
CA TRP A 260 21.07 10.60 -9.38
C TRP A 260 20.27 10.73 -8.10
N GLN A 261 19.95 9.61 -7.50
CA GLN A 261 19.29 9.56 -6.22
C GLN A 261 19.95 8.52 -5.34
N THR A 262 20.23 8.91 -4.11
CA THR A 262 20.64 8.00 -3.04
C THR A 262 19.59 8.03 -1.94
N SER A 263 19.30 6.89 -1.34
CA SER A 263 18.42 6.82 -0.16
C SER A 263 18.99 5.85 0.86
N TRP A 264 18.82 6.22 2.11
CA TRP A 264 19.07 5.38 3.26
C TRP A 264 17.77 5.20 4.03
N GLN A 265 17.48 3.96 4.42
CA GLN A 265 16.33 3.61 5.22
C GLN A 265 16.76 2.77 6.42
N LYS A 266 16.15 3.02 7.56
CA LYS A 266 16.34 2.24 8.78
C LYS A 266 14.99 2.00 9.44
N ASP A 267 14.63 0.75 9.60
CA ASP A 267 13.37 0.30 10.15
C ASP A 267 13.63 -0.53 11.43
N ASP A 268 13.16 -0.03 12.56
CA ASP A 268 13.21 -0.67 13.88
C ASP A 268 11.81 -1.15 14.22
N ARG A 269 11.60 -2.45 14.16
CA ARG A 269 10.31 -3.09 14.47
C ARG A 269 10.42 -3.92 15.74
N ARG A 270 9.44 -3.73 16.61
CA ARG A 270 9.29 -4.50 17.85
C ARG A 270 7.87 -5.00 17.98
N GLU A 271 7.73 -6.26 18.40
CA GLU A 271 6.45 -6.88 18.67
C GLU A 271 6.46 -7.46 20.07
N ASN A 272 5.58 -6.96 20.91
CA ASN A 272 5.44 -7.38 22.30
C ASN A 272 4.18 -8.24 22.45
N ARG A 273 4.24 -9.25 23.28
CA ARG A 273 3.13 -10.13 23.63
C ARG A 273 3.11 -10.38 25.15
N ILE A 274 2.02 -10.94 25.65
CA ILE A 274 1.96 -11.39 27.04
C ILE A 274 2.97 -12.50 27.23
N ARG A 275 3.85 -12.35 28.22
CA ARG A 275 4.90 -13.31 28.59
C ARG A 275 4.86 -13.57 30.09
N ARG A 276 5.21 -14.81 30.48
CA ARG A 276 5.35 -15.21 31.90
C ARG A 276 6.48 -14.43 32.55
N MET A 277 6.51 -14.42 33.89
CA MET A 277 7.54 -13.80 34.74
C MET A 277 7.73 -12.29 34.50
N ASN A 278 6.65 -11.55 34.18
CA ASN A 278 6.68 -10.11 33.90
C ASN A 278 7.62 -9.69 32.74
N HIS A 279 7.88 -10.60 31.79
CA HIS A 279 8.73 -10.32 30.64
C HIS A 279 7.97 -9.74 29.43
N SER A 280 6.72 -9.30 29.60
CA SER A 280 5.93 -8.73 28.51
C SER A 280 6.51 -7.45 27.93
N ASP A 281 7.30 -6.71 28.72
CA ASP A 281 8.02 -5.51 28.27
C ASP A 281 9.19 -5.83 27.32
N ILE A 282 9.69 -7.07 27.33
CA ILE A 282 10.74 -7.53 26.45
C ILE A 282 10.11 -7.95 25.13
N PRO A 283 10.44 -7.33 23.98
CA PRO A 283 9.87 -7.72 22.72
C PRO A 283 10.04 -9.21 22.41
N ALA A 284 9.00 -9.84 21.89
CA ALA A 284 9.08 -11.19 21.35
C ALA A 284 9.77 -11.20 19.97
N VAL A 285 9.59 -10.13 19.21
CA VAL A 285 10.26 -9.88 17.92
C VAL A 285 10.91 -8.51 18.00
N ALA A 286 12.17 -8.41 17.62
CA ALA A 286 12.89 -7.15 17.48
C ALA A 286 13.77 -7.21 16.24
N LEU A 287 13.32 -6.61 15.14
CA LEU A 287 14.00 -6.60 13.86
C LEU A 287 14.57 -5.22 13.57
N LEU A 288 15.77 -5.20 13.04
CA LEU A 288 16.40 -3.99 12.51
C LEU A 288 16.76 -4.22 11.05
N LEU A 289 16.09 -3.49 10.17
CA LEU A 289 16.39 -3.48 8.75
C LEU A 289 17.07 -2.16 8.39
N SER A 290 18.17 -2.25 7.64
CA SER A 290 18.86 -1.10 7.06
C SER A 290 18.99 -1.31 5.56
N SER A 291 18.72 -0.28 4.75
CA SER A 291 18.83 -0.35 3.31
C SER A 291 19.47 0.92 2.75
N ILE A 292 20.38 0.74 1.80
CA ILE A 292 20.97 1.82 1.00
C ILE A 292 20.62 1.54 -0.45
N GLN A 293 20.06 2.54 -1.14
CA GLN A 293 19.67 2.45 -2.54
C GLN A 293 20.31 3.58 -3.31
N ASN A 294 20.84 3.26 -4.48
CA ASN A 294 21.33 4.23 -5.44
C ASN A 294 20.66 3.99 -6.79
N THR A 295 20.14 5.04 -7.39
CA THR A 295 19.57 5.04 -8.73
C THR A 295 20.23 6.10 -9.57
N PHE A 296 20.61 5.72 -10.77
CA PHE A 296 21.11 6.62 -11.80
C PHE A 296 20.21 6.54 -13.02
N ARG A 297 19.91 7.69 -13.65
CA ARG A 297 19.06 7.76 -14.83
C ARG A 297 19.55 8.90 -15.73
N TRP A 298 19.69 8.60 -17.00
CA TRP A 298 19.94 9.56 -18.05
C TRP A 298 18.77 9.57 -19.02
N LYS A 299 18.31 10.78 -19.36
CA LYS A 299 17.22 11.01 -20.32
C LYS A 299 17.68 11.92 -21.42
N LEU A 300 17.37 11.54 -22.66
CA LEU A 300 17.62 12.34 -23.85
C LEU A 300 16.37 12.38 -24.71
N ASP A 301 15.92 13.59 -25.02
CA ASP A 301 14.84 13.86 -25.98
C ASP A 301 15.44 14.41 -27.28
N TYR A 302 15.14 13.76 -28.41
CA TYR A 302 15.62 14.21 -29.71
C TYR A 302 14.57 13.91 -30.81
N GLY A 303 13.97 14.96 -31.34
CA GLY A 303 12.86 14.85 -32.29
C GLY A 303 11.70 14.02 -31.71
N PRO A 304 11.20 12.99 -32.42
CA PRO A 304 10.12 12.13 -31.92
C PRO A 304 10.59 11.08 -30.90
N TRP A 305 11.90 10.97 -30.68
CA TRP A 305 12.52 9.94 -29.87
C TRP A 305 12.81 10.43 -28.45
N GLN A 306 12.61 9.55 -27.48
CA GLN A 306 13.04 9.74 -26.10
C GLN A 306 13.78 8.49 -25.65
N THR A 307 15.03 8.65 -25.24
CA THR A 307 15.85 7.57 -24.71
C THR A 307 16.00 7.75 -23.20
N GLU A 308 15.84 6.67 -22.46
CA GLU A 308 16.13 6.61 -21.04
C GLU A 308 17.04 5.41 -20.76
N ILE A 309 18.18 5.65 -20.11
CA ILE A 309 19.10 4.60 -19.63
C ILE A 309 19.24 4.79 -18.13
N GLY A 310 19.17 3.70 -17.39
CA GLY A 310 19.29 3.77 -15.94
C GLY A 310 19.91 2.55 -15.31
N GLY A 311 20.28 2.72 -14.05
CA GLY A 311 20.81 1.67 -13.20
C GLY A 311 20.34 1.85 -11.76
N GLN A 312 20.28 0.74 -11.05
CA GLN A 312 19.86 0.70 -9.66
C GLN A 312 20.71 -0.29 -8.88
N MET A 313 21.06 0.07 -7.67
CA MET A 313 21.79 -0.77 -6.73
C MET A 313 21.15 -0.64 -5.35
N ILE A 314 20.79 -1.75 -4.73
CA ILE A 314 20.15 -1.81 -3.41
C ILE A 314 20.93 -2.80 -2.58
N PHE A 315 21.34 -2.38 -1.39
CA PHE A 315 21.88 -3.24 -0.35
C PHE A 315 20.97 -3.19 0.87
N THR A 316 20.59 -4.35 1.38
CA THR A 316 19.72 -4.49 2.56
C THR A 316 20.36 -5.44 3.55
N ASP A 317 20.36 -5.05 4.82
CA ASP A 317 20.72 -5.87 5.97
C ASP A 317 19.54 -5.93 6.93
N ASN A 318 19.15 -7.13 7.32
CA ASN A 318 18.10 -7.37 8.31
C ASN A 318 18.59 -8.34 9.37
N HIS A 319 18.56 -7.91 10.61
CA HIS A 319 18.95 -8.77 11.72
C HIS A 319 18.02 -8.61 12.92
N SER A 320 17.89 -9.68 13.67
CA SER A 320 17.20 -9.71 14.95
C SER A 320 18.09 -9.15 16.03
N LYS A 321 17.56 -8.26 16.85
CA LYS A 321 18.25 -7.73 18.02
C LYS A 321 18.34 -8.80 19.11
N ALA A 322 19.47 -8.86 19.79
CA ALA A 322 19.66 -9.73 20.95
C ALA A 322 18.77 -9.31 22.14
N GLY A 323 18.52 -10.24 23.04
CA GLY A 323 17.84 -10.00 24.31
C GLY A 323 16.33 -10.31 24.32
N THR A 324 15.75 -10.76 23.22
CA THR A 324 14.34 -11.16 23.17
C THR A 324 14.07 -12.47 23.93
N GLY A 325 15.05 -13.37 24.00
CA GLY A 325 14.90 -14.73 24.55
C GLY A 325 13.98 -15.62 23.72
N ILE A 326 13.66 -15.23 22.48
CA ILE A 326 12.79 -15.95 21.54
C ILE A 326 13.50 -16.02 20.19
N VAL A 327 13.42 -17.19 19.57
CA VAL A 327 13.96 -17.40 18.21
C VAL A 327 13.08 -16.64 17.21
N PRO A 328 13.65 -15.82 16.31
CA PRO A 328 12.92 -15.09 15.31
C PRO A 328 12.20 -16.01 14.32
N VAL A 329 11.07 -15.54 13.77
CA VAL A 329 10.32 -16.25 12.71
C VAL A 329 11.16 -16.43 11.44
N ILE A 330 12.04 -15.47 11.16
CA ILE A 330 12.94 -15.49 10.00
C ILE A 330 14.40 -15.39 10.42
N PRO A 331 15.34 -15.99 9.66
CA PRO A 331 16.78 -15.81 9.93
C PRO A 331 17.24 -14.40 9.60
N ASN A 332 18.40 -14.01 10.14
CA ASN A 332 19.09 -12.81 9.68
C ASN A 332 19.47 -12.95 8.21
N TYR A 333 19.43 -11.85 7.46
CA TYR A 333 19.83 -11.89 6.06
C TYR A 333 20.45 -10.58 5.57
N THR A 334 21.27 -10.72 4.55
CA THR A 334 21.74 -9.61 3.72
C THR A 334 21.28 -9.83 2.29
N GLU A 335 20.94 -8.77 1.59
CA GLU A 335 20.49 -8.82 0.21
C GLU A 335 21.16 -7.73 -0.61
N MET A 336 21.66 -8.09 -1.78
CA MET A 336 22.19 -7.17 -2.76
C MET A 336 21.43 -7.34 -4.07
N GLN A 337 20.88 -6.24 -4.57
CA GLN A 337 20.23 -6.15 -5.87
C GLN A 337 20.99 -5.16 -6.74
N ALA A 338 21.21 -5.50 -8.01
CA ALA A 338 21.76 -4.62 -9.01
C ALA A 338 21.02 -4.83 -10.33
N GLY A 339 20.67 -3.75 -11.00
CA GLY A 339 19.98 -3.79 -12.28
C GLY A 339 20.35 -2.63 -13.18
N ALA A 340 20.32 -2.87 -14.49
CA ALA A 340 20.50 -1.86 -15.51
C ALA A 340 19.45 -2.00 -16.59
N TYR A 341 18.97 -0.87 -17.13
CA TYR A 341 17.91 -0.86 -18.11
C TYR A 341 18.08 0.20 -19.18
N GLY A 342 17.43 -0.04 -20.31
CA GLY A 342 17.24 0.94 -21.36
C GLY A 342 15.80 0.95 -21.85
N ILE A 343 15.27 2.14 -22.07
CA ILE A 343 13.92 2.37 -22.59
C ILE A 343 14.02 3.31 -23.76
N GLN A 344 13.38 2.95 -24.87
CA GLN A 344 13.24 3.78 -26.05
C GLN A 344 11.76 4.06 -26.30
N LYS A 345 11.42 5.33 -26.45
CA LYS A 345 10.08 5.80 -26.76
C LYS A 345 10.10 6.59 -28.06
N TYR A 346 9.12 6.31 -28.90
CA TYR A 346 8.85 7.04 -30.14
C TYR A 346 7.47 7.65 -30.09
N ARG A 347 7.38 8.94 -30.38
CA ARG A 347 6.10 9.67 -30.44
C ARG A 347 5.99 10.36 -31.78
N TYR A 348 4.91 10.05 -32.48
CA TYR A 348 4.60 10.71 -33.73
C TYR A 348 3.08 10.91 -33.86
N GLU A 349 2.65 12.15 -33.97
CA GLU A 349 1.25 12.55 -34.10
C GLU A 349 0.32 11.89 -33.07
N LYS A 350 -0.43 10.87 -33.51
CA LYS A 350 -1.44 10.14 -32.72
C LYS A 350 -0.90 8.89 -32.04
N THR A 351 0.35 8.53 -32.33
CA THR A 351 0.95 7.25 -31.90
C THR A 351 2.11 7.49 -30.94
N ALA A 352 2.19 6.70 -29.89
CA ALA A 352 3.40 6.55 -29.11
C ALA A 352 3.68 5.06 -28.91
N VAL A 353 4.93 4.67 -29.07
CA VAL A 353 5.39 3.30 -28.81
C VAL A 353 6.58 3.38 -27.86
N GLU A 354 6.60 2.50 -26.88
CA GLU A 354 7.69 2.40 -25.90
C GLU A 354 8.14 0.94 -25.83
N ALA A 355 9.44 0.71 -25.89
CA ALA A 355 10.06 -0.59 -25.68
C ALA A 355 11.20 -0.45 -24.67
N GLY A 356 11.32 -1.42 -23.78
CA GLY A 356 12.35 -1.41 -22.76
C GLY A 356 12.85 -2.80 -22.41
N ILE A 357 14.08 -2.86 -21.96
CA ILE A 357 14.74 -4.07 -21.47
C ILE A 357 15.49 -3.77 -20.19
N ARG A 358 15.60 -4.77 -19.34
CA ARG A 358 16.33 -4.70 -18.07
C ARG A 358 16.95 -6.03 -17.71
N LEU A 359 18.15 -5.98 -17.13
CA LEU A 359 18.83 -7.11 -16.50
C LEU A 359 18.97 -6.82 -15.02
N ASP A 360 18.60 -7.79 -14.20
CA ASP A 360 18.73 -7.73 -12.74
C ASP A 360 19.48 -8.93 -12.20
N ARG A 361 20.30 -8.67 -11.17
CA ARG A 361 20.92 -9.69 -10.33
C ARG A 361 20.56 -9.42 -8.89
N GLN A 362 20.12 -10.46 -8.19
CA GLN A 362 19.86 -10.42 -6.75
C GLN A 362 20.59 -11.58 -6.07
N GLU A 363 21.26 -11.28 -4.98
CA GLU A 363 21.89 -12.26 -4.10
C GLU A 363 21.39 -12.04 -2.68
N THR A 364 20.84 -13.09 -2.07
CA THR A 364 20.33 -13.09 -0.69
C THR A 364 21.04 -14.16 0.10
N ARG A 365 21.65 -13.77 1.23
CA ARG A 365 22.31 -14.66 2.17
C ARG A 365 21.57 -14.62 3.49
N ALA A 366 21.04 -15.77 3.91
CA ALA A 366 20.27 -15.90 5.14
C ALA A 366 20.85 -16.96 6.03
N GLY A 367 20.79 -16.76 7.35
CA GLY A 367 21.24 -17.75 8.33
C GLY A 367 20.75 -17.46 9.74
N GLY A 368 20.38 -18.51 10.46
CA GLY A 368 19.91 -18.45 11.84
C GLY A 368 19.58 -19.82 12.38
N TYR A 369 18.97 -19.85 13.55
CA TYR A 369 18.51 -21.08 14.20
C TYR A 369 16.98 -20.99 14.35
N ASP A 370 16.30 -22.09 14.06
CA ASP A 370 14.85 -22.19 14.26
C ASP A 370 14.51 -22.42 15.75
N TRP A 371 13.22 -22.51 16.05
CA TRP A 371 12.73 -22.70 17.42
C TRP A 371 13.07 -24.10 18.00
N THR A 372 13.50 -25.04 17.18
CA THR A 372 14.00 -26.38 17.60
C THR A 372 15.52 -26.39 17.78
N GLY A 373 16.21 -25.28 17.49
CA GLY A 373 17.66 -25.15 17.59
C GLY A 373 18.43 -25.63 16.36
N ASN A 374 17.75 -25.98 15.26
CA ASN A 374 18.38 -26.35 14.01
C ASN A 374 18.78 -25.10 13.20
N TYR A 375 19.98 -25.14 12.62
CA TYR A 375 20.42 -24.10 11.70
C TYR A 375 19.61 -24.14 10.40
N TYR A 376 19.17 -23.00 9.96
CA TYR A 376 18.46 -22.85 8.69
C TYR A 376 18.89 -21.57 7.97
N GLY A 377 18.74 -21.57 6.66
CA GLY A 377 19.13 -20.46 5.81
C GLY A 377 19.74 -20.97 4.50
N GLY A 378 20.41 -20.09 3.81
CA GLY A 378 21.07 -20.42 2.55
C GLY A 378 21.49 -19.17 1.78
N ASN A 379 22.22 -19.42 0.70
CA ASN A 379 22.62 -18.39 -0.27
C ASN A 379 21.82 -18.61 -1.55
N ARG A 380 21.02 -17.61 -1.94
CA ARG A 380 20.17 -17.66 -3.14
C ARG A 380 20.60 -16.58 -4.10
N LYS A 381 20.81 -16.97 -5.37
CA LYS A 381 21.21 -16.06 -6.45
C LYS A 381 20.20 -16.13 -7.57
N PHE A 382 19.75 -14.98 -8.03
CA PHE A 382 18.82 -14.84 -9.12
C PHE A 382 19.39 -13.87 -10.16
N CYS A 383 19.31 -14.25 -11.42
CA CYS A 383 19.62 -13.38 -12.55
C CYS A 383 18.45 -13.45 -13.52
N ASN A 384 17.80 -12.34 -13.79
CA ASN A 384 16.59 -12.32 -14.60
C ASN A 384 16.59 -11.15 -15.57
N PHE A 385 15.92 -11.41 -16.69
CA PHE A 385 15.67 -10.44 -17.74
C PHE A 385 14.22 -9.97 -17.65
N THR A 386 14.01 -8.66 -17.79
CA THR A 386 12.70 -8.01 -17.87
C THR A 386 12.59 -7.29 -19.20
N TYR A 387 11.43 -7.34 -19.82
CA TYR A 387 11.13 -6.52 -20.99
C TYR A 387 9.72 -5.96 -20.91
N GLY A 388 9.50 -4.88 -21.64
CA GLY A 388 8.19 -4.25 -21.79
C GLY A 388 8.03 -3.67 -23.19
N LEU A 389 6.83 -3.81 -23.73
CA LEU A 389 6.39 -3.19 -24.97
C LEU A 389 5.06 -2.51 -24.72
N GLY A 390 4.99 -1.21 -24.98
CA GLY A 390 3.78 -0.40 -24.82
C GLY A 390 3.45 0.36 -26.08
N GLY A 391 2.16 0.47 -26.36
CA GLY A 391 1.63 1.26 -27.47
C GLY A 391 0.47 2.13 -26.98
N HIS A 392 0.43 3.37 -27.44
CA HIS A 392 -0.67 4.30 -27.26
C HIS A 392 -1.08 4.83 -28.64
N TYR A 393 -2.37 4.81 -28.91
CA TYR A 393 -2.93 5.33 -30.14
C TYR A 393 -4.18 6.17 -29.88
N ARG A 394 -4.17 7.40 -30.38
CA ARG A 394 -5.31 8.31 -30.31
C ARG A 394 -6.18 8.10 -31.55
N LEU A 395 -7.23 7.29 -31.41
CA LEU A 395 -8.18 7.01 -32.51
C LEU A 395 -8.88 8.29 -32.98
N SER A 396 -9.27 9.17 -32.03
CA SER A 396 -9.88 10.46 -32.30
C SER A 396 -9.55 11.46 -31.19
N LYS A 397 -10.11 12.66 -31.22
CA LYS A 397 -9.98 13.62 -30.10
C LYS A 397 -10.62 13.14 -28.79
N TYR A 398 -11.46 12.10 -28.84
CA TYR A 398 -12.18 11.55 -27.70
C TYR A 398 -11.72 10.15 -27.29
N TRP A 399 -11.26 9.33 -28.24
CA TRP A 399 -10.94 7.94 -28.03
C TRP A 399 -9.44 7.69 -28.02
N GLU A 400 -8.99 6.98 -26.99
CA GLU A 400 -7.60 6.52 -26.86
C GLU A 400 -7.56 5.02 -26.59
N LEU A 401 -6.60 4.35 -27.19
CA LEU A 401 -6.26 2.95 -26.97
C LEU A 401 -4.83 2.87 -26.44
N THR A 402 -4.64 2.12 -25.37
CA THR A 402 -3.32 1.81 -24.83
C THR A 402 -3.21 0.31 -24.63
N SER A 403 -2.10 -0.29 -25.05
CA SER A 403 -1.85 -1.70 -24.80
C SER A 403 -0.41 -1.90 -24.37
N ASN A 404 -0.19 -2.70 -23.33
CA ASN A 404 1.12 -3.00 -22.78
C ASN A 404 1.26 -4.50 -22.57
N PHE A 405 2.41 -5.03 -22.95
CA PHE A 405 2.82 -6.40 -22.68
C PHE A 405 4.20 -6.40 -22.05
N ALA A 406 4.39 -7.10 -20.94
CA ALA A 406 5.70 -7.17 -20.31
C ALA A 406 5.92 -8.46 -19.53
N LEU A 407 7.20 -8.82 -19.42
CA LEU A 407 7.72 -9.79 -18.47
C LEU A 407 8.27 -9.07 -17.26
N THR A 408 7.82 -9.46 -16.08
CA THR A 408 8.37 -9.02 -14.78
C THR A 408 8.70 -10.24 -13.92
N TRP A 409 9.52 -10.06 -12.91
CA TRP A 409 9.93 -11.14 -12.02
C TRP A 409 10.07 -10.68 -10.58
N ARG A 410 10.07 -11.64 -9.66
CA ARG A 410 10.32 -11.45 -8.24
C ARG A 410 11.08 -12.66 -7.67
N ALA A 411 12.08 -12.42 -6.85
CA ALA A 411 12.66 -13.48 -6.03
C ALA A 411 11.71 -13.83 -4.86
N PRO A 412 11.67 -15.09 -4.40
CA PRO A 412 11.07 -15.42 -3.12
C PRO A 412 11.77 -14.66 -2.00
N HIS A 413 11.00 -14.08 -1.08
CA HIS A 413 11.56 -13.39 0.07
C HIS A 413 12.01 -14.38 1.15
N VAL A 414 12.91 -13.94 2.03
CA VAL A 414 13.41 -14.75 3.16
C VAL A 414 12.27 -15.27 4.03
N HIS A 415 11.22 -14.48 4.22
CA HIS A 415 10.02 -14.90 4.93
C HIS A 415 9.31 -16.08 4.24
N GLU A 416 9.20 -16.07 2.92
CA GLU A 416 8.57 -17.15 2.16
C GLU A 416 9.44 -18.42 2.12
N LEU A 417 10.77 -18.25 2.12
CA LEU A 417 11.72 -19.37 2.07
C LEU A 417 11.94 -20.04 3.42
N TYR A 418 12.05 -19.25 4.50
CA TYR A 418 12.64 -19.73 5.74
C TYR A 418 11.80 -19.47 6.99
N SER A 419 10.59 -18.90 6.91
CA SER A 419 9.79 -18.69 8.12
C SER A 419 9.48 -20.00 8.82
N ASN A 420 9.57 -20.00 10.14
CA ASN A 420 9.21 -21.12 11.01
C ASN A 420 8.85 -20.60 12.39
N GLY A 421 7.65 -20.07 12.54
CA GLY A 421 7.19 -19.47 13.78
C GLY A 421 5.81 -18.82 13.66
N ASN A 422 5.31 -18.29 14.77
CA ASN A 422 4.01 -17.61 14.80
C ASN A 422 4.13 -16.13 14.49
N GLU A 423 3.31 -15.66 13.57
CA GLU A 423 3.08 -14.25 13.30
C GLU A 423 2.09 -13.69 14.32
N LEU A 424 2.48 -12.59 14.97
CA LEU A 424 1.71 -12.03 16.08
C LEU A 424 0.38 -11.45 15.61
N GLY A 425 0.38 -10.68 14.53
CA GLY A 425 -0.79 -9.95 14.05
C GLY A 425 -1.83 -10.84 13.38
N SER A 426 -1.40 -11.88 12.67
CA SER A 426 -2.30 -12.81 11.98
C SER A 426 -2.83 -13.94 12.87
N GLY A 427 -2.13 -14.24 13.96
CA GLY A 427 -2.46 -15.39 14.83
C GLY A 427 -2.26 -16.74 14.14
N MET A 428 -1.25 -16.84 13.28
CA MET A 428 -0.94 -18.05 12.49
C MET A 428 0.49 -18.49 12.73
N PHE A 429 0.74 -19.78 12.67
CA PHE A 429 2.09 -20.35 12.62
C PHE A 429 2.46 -20.58 11.16
N VAL A 430 3.56 -19.98 10.68
CA VAL A 430 3.93 -19.96 9.27
C VAL A 430 5.19 -20.78 9.03
N ARG A 431 5.17 -21.62 7.99
CA ARG A 431 6.30 -22.37 7.49
C ARG A 431 6.65 -21.95 6.06
N GLY A 432 7.91 -21.62 5.84
CA GLY A 432 8.47 -21.36 4.52
C GLY A 432 8.82 -22.62 3.74
N ASP A 433 9.20 -22.42 2.48
CA ASP A 433 9.73 -23.49 1.61
C ASP A 433 11.01 -23.00 0.91
N ALA A 434 12.15 -23.50 1.35
CA ALA A 434 13.48 -23.13 0.84
C ALA A 434 13.72 -23.55 -0.64
N SER A 435 12.88 -24.41 -1.20
CA SER A 435 13.00 -24.90 -2.59
C SER A 435 12.41 -23.98 -3.64
N MET A 436 11.64 -22.95 -3.23
CA MET A 436 10.94 -22.06 -4.16
C MET A 436 11.89 -21.29 -5.06
N ASN A 437 11.44 -21.04 -6.30
CA ASN A 437 12.16 -20.30 -7.33
C ASN A 437 11.52 -18.93 -7.56
N ALA A 438 12.16 -18.10 -8.41
CA ALA A 438 11.64 -16.81 -8.78
C ALA A 438 10.26 -16.93 -9.44
N GLU A 439 9.35 -16.03 -9.08
CA GLU A 439 8.12 -15.81 -9.84
C GLU A 439 8.46 -15.05 -11.12
N ARG A 440 7.90 -15.50 -12.23
CA ARG A 440 7.98 -14.83 -13.55
C ARG A 440 6.60 -14.61 -14.09
N SER A 441 6.29 -13.39 -14.46
CA SER A 441 4.96 -12.94 -14.85
C SER A 441 4.98 -12.31 -16.23
N HIS A 442 4.21 -12.87 -17.17
CA HIS A 442 3.83 -12.21 -18.40
C HIS A 442 2.46 -11.57 -18.20
N LYS A 443 2.39 -10.25 -18.36
CA LYS A 443 1.14 -9.49 -18.23
C LYS A 443 0.85 -8.72 -19.49
N TRP A 444 -0.37 -8.86 -19.97
CA TRP A 444 -0.91 -8.07 -21.06
C TRP A 444 -2.11 -7.28 -20.55
N ILE A 445 -2.05 -5.96 -20.67
CA ILE A 445 -3.13 -5.05 -20.29
C ILE A 445 -3.48 -4.14 -21.46
N THR A 446 -4.75 -4.04 -21.80
CA THR A 446 -5.27 -3.15 -22.83
C THR A 446 -6.33 -2.25 -22.21
N SER A 447 -6.20 -0.95 -22.44
CA SER A 447 -7.10 0.09 -21.95
C SER A 447 -7.72 0.82 -23.11
N VAL A 448 -9.04 0.94 -23.11
CA VAL A 448 -9.80 1.79 -24.01
C VAL A 448 -10.40 2.91 -23.18
N SER A 449 -10.19 4.15 -23.58
CA SER A 449 -10.76 5.30 -22.91
C SER A 449 -11.48 6.24 -23.89
N TYR A 450 -12.61 6.75 -23.42
CA TYR A 450 -13.37 7.83 -24.04
C TYR A 450 -13.42 9.01 -23.08
N ARG A 451 -13.21 10.20 -23.61
CA ARG A 451 -13.30 11.42 -22.82
C ARG A 451 -13.84 12.59 -23.64
N ASP A 452 -14.94 13.14 -23.17
CA ASP A 452 -15.44 14.45 -23.63
C ASP A 452 -15.78 15.34 -22.40
N LYS A 453 -16.63 16.36 -22.59
CA LYS A 453 -17.03 17.26 -21.50
C LYS A 453 -18.02 16.63 -20.52
N VAL A 454 -18.76 15.62 -20.95
CA VAL A 454 -19.87 15.00 -20.21
C VAL A 454 -19.50 13.62 -19.69
N PHE A 455 -18.75 12.85 -20.49
CA PHE A 455 -18.42 11.47 -20.19
C PHE A 455 -16.92 11.24 -20.11
N HIS A 456 -16.48 10.53 -19.09
CA HIS A 456 -15.19 9.86 -19.05
C HIS A 456 -15.42 8.37 -18.82
N ILE A 457 -15.01 7.54 -19.77
CA ILE A 457 -15.16 6.10 -19.70
C ILE A 457 -13.79 5.47 -19.89
N ARG A 458 -13.44 4.52 -19.05
CA ARG A 458 -12.23 3.72 -19.18
C ARG A 458 -12.53 2.26 -18.85
N LEU A 459 -12.10 1.38 -19.74
CA LEU A 459 -12.11 -0.05 -19.56
C LEU A 459 -10.68 -0.57 -19.67
N ASP A 460 -10.18 -1.18 -18.61
CA ASP A 460 -8.91 -1.90 -18.58
C ASP A 460 -9.24 -3.40 -18.61
N SER A 461 -8.66 -4.14 -19.52
CA SER A 461 -8.75 -5.61 -19.59
C SER A 461 -7.34 -6.20 -19.51
N TYR A 462 -7.15 -7.26 -18.73
CA TYR A 462 -5.83 -7.83 -18.53
C TYR A 462 -5.83 -9.34 -18.44
N LEU A 463 -4.71 -9.91 -18.90
CA LEU A 463 -4.34 -11.31 -18.79
C LEU A 463 -2.94 -11.39 -18.19
N GLN A 464 -2.72 -12.31 -17.25
CA GLN A 464 -1.44 -12.45 -16.58
C GLN A 464 -1.14 -13.93 -16.30
N TRP A 465 -0.04 -14.41 -16.83
CA TRP A 465 0.48 -15.76 -16.61
C TRP A 465 1.68 -15.69 -15.69
N ILE A 466 1.63 -16.42 -14.59
CA ILE A 466 2.71 -16.42 -13.60
C ILE A 466 3.26 -17.83 -13.47
N LYS A 467 4.53 -17.99 -13.78
CA LYS A 467 5.26 -19.19 -13.44
C LYS A 467 5.75 -19.08 -12.01
N GLY A 468 5.29 -20.00 -11.17
CA GLY A 468 5.73 -20.09 -9.79
C GLY A 468 5.09 -19.05 -8.85
N TYR A 469 3.79 -18.81 -8.95
CA TYR A 469 3.04 -17.97 -8.02
C TYR A 469 3.11 -18.52 -6.59
N ILE A 470 3.54 -17.69 -5.64
CA ILE A 470 3.73 -18.06 -4.23
C ILE A 470 2.52 -17.58 -3.42
N TYR A 471 1.94 -18.47 -2.62
CA TYR A 471 0.89 -18.16 -1.67
C TYR A 471 0.98 -19.06 -0.44
N ASP A 472 0.34 -18.68 0.64
CA ASP A 472 0.22 -19.48 1.85
C ASP A 472 -1.12 -20.20 1.91
N GLU A 473 -1.12 -21.42 2.43
CA GLU A 473 -2.30 -22.25 2.62
C GLU A 473 -2.28 -22.97 3.97
N PRO A 474 -3.44 -23.24 4.60
CA PRO A 474 -3.51 -23.98 5.83
C PRO A 474 -3.18 -25.48 5.61
N LEU A 475 -2.42 -26.05 6.52
CA LEU A 475 -2.12 -27.49 6.54
C LEU A 475 -3.21 -28.33 7.18
N LYS A 476 -4.31 -27.71 7.67
CA LYS A 476 -5.37 -28.37 8.46
C LYS A 476 -4.86 -29.04 9.74
N GLU A 477 -3.78 -28.50 10.29
CA GLU A 477 -3.19 -28.88 11.58
C GLU A 477 -3.00 -27.64 12.46
N ASN A 478 -2.97 -27.84 13.76
CA ASN A 478 -2.64 -26.81 14.74
C ASN A 478 -1.32 -27.15 15.42
N ILE A 479 -0.60 -26.15 15.86
CA ILE A 479 0.59 -26.28 16.67
C ILE A 479 0.43 -25.55 18.00
N THR A 480 0.75 -26.22 19.09
CA THR A 480 0.77 -25.60 20.42
C THR A 480 2.20 -25.26 20.81
N VAL A 481 2.44 -24.00 21.04
CA VAL A 481 3.70 -23.45 21.53
C VAL A 481 3.46 -22.73 22.86
N ILE A 482 4.51 -22.26 23.54
CA ILE A 482 4.37 -21.60 24.85
C ILE A 482 3.37 -20.43 24.83
N SER A 483 3.25 -19.74 23.71
CA SER A 483 2.35 -18.58 23.55
C SER A 483 0.90 -18.92 23.21
N GLY A 484 0.59 -20.17 22.92
CA GLY A 484 -0.76 -20.62 22.58
C GLY A 484 -0.81 -21.64 21.45
N THR A 485 -2.03 -21.91 20.98
CA THR A 485 -2.29 -22.81 19.85
C THR A 485 -2.63 -21.99 18.61
N TYR A 486 -2.01 -22.34 17.50
CA TYR A 486 -2.13 -21.61 16.23
C TYR A 486 -2.41 -22.56 15.08
N PRO A 487 -3.25 -22.16 14.10
CA PRO A 487 -3.37 -22.90 12.85
C PRO A 487 -2.06 -22.75 12.06
N VAL A 488 -1.62 -23.84 11.42
CA VAL A 488 -0.38 -23.86 10.64
C VAL A 488 -0.66 -23.56 9.19
N PHE A 489 0.05 -22.59 8.65
CA PHE A 489 0.10 -22.25 7.24
C PHE A 489 1.48 -22.55 6.67
N ARG A 490 1.53 -22.96 5.41
CA ARG A 490 2.80 -23.10 4.68
C ARG A 490 2.76 -22.30 3.39
N TYR A 491 3.92 -21.83 2.97
CA TYR A 491 4.07 -21.28 1.63
C TYR A 491 4.12 -22.40 0.60
N ARG A 492 3.47 -22.15 -0.53
CA ARG A 492 3.40 -23.03 -1.68
C ARG A 492 3.62 -22.25 -2.96
N GLN A 493 4.18 -22.89 -3.98
CA GLN A 493 4.43 -22.30 -5.29
C GLN A 493 3.72 -23.10 -6.38
N THR A 494 2.98 -22.41 -7.26
CA THR A 494 2.20 -23.03 -8.34
C THR A 494 2.16 -22.14 -9.58
N PRO A 495 2.06 -22.69 -10.80
CA PRO A 495 1.76 -21.89 -11.97
C PRO A 495 0.32 -21.35 -11.89
N ALA A 496 0.14 -20.06 -12.20
CA ALA A 496 -1.13 -19.36 -12.03
C ALA A 496 -1.51 -18.56 -13.27
N PHE A 497 -2.82 -18.40 -13.47
CA PHE A 497 -3.39 -17.57 -14.51
C PHE A 497 -4.43 -16.63 -13.94
N PHE A 498 -4.20 -15.31 -14.14
CA PHE A 498 -5.07 -14.22 -13.72
C PHE A 498 -5.68 -13.56 -14.95
N ARG A 499 -6.96 -13.21 -14.88
CA ARG A 499 -7.67 -12.44 -15.89
C ARG A 499 -8.72 -11.58 -15.24
N GLY A 500 -8.91 -10.38 -15.78
CA GLY A 500 -9.88 -9.47 -15.20
C GLY A 500 -10.14 -8.25 -16.06
N ALA A 501 -11.07 -7.44 -15.56
CA ALA A 501 -11.44 -6.18 -16.17
C ALA A 501 -11.81 -5.16 -15.09
N ASP A 502 -11.38 -3.92 -15.30
CA ASP A 502 -11.71 -2.77 -14.47
C ASP A 502 -12.49 -1.76 -15.30
N PHE A 503 -13.53 -1.20 -14.71
CA PHE A 503 -14.35 -0.18 -15.34
C PHE A 503 -14.37 1.09 -14.50
N ASP A 504 -14.15 2.24 -15.13
CA ASP A 504 -14.22 3.58 -14.54
C ASP A 504 -15.11 4.45 -15.44
N PHE A 505 -16.22 4.90 -14.90
CA PHE A 505 -17.22 5.69 -15.62
C PHE A 505 -17.56 6.95 -14.83
N ARG A 506 -17.39 8.11 -15.47
CA ARG A 506 -17.84 9.40 -14.93
C ARG A 506 -18.82 10.06 -15.88
N PHE A 507 -19.87 10.57 -15.31
CA PHE A 507 -20.92 11.31 -16.02
C PHE A 507 -21.12 12.67 -15.35
N MET A 508 -20.91 13.74 -16.11
CA MET A 508 -20.97 15.14 -15.67
C MET A 508 -21.97 15.91 -16.52
N PRO A 509 -23.29 15.71 -16.33
CA PRO A 509 -24.33 16.34 -17.15
C PRO A 509 -24.38 17.86 -17.01
N ALA A 510 -23.88 18.37 -15.89
CA ALA A 510 -23.76 19.80 -15.60
C ALA A 510 -22.53 20.01 -14.71
N ALA A 511 -22.03 21.24 -14.66
CA ALA A 511 -20.88 21.60 -13.82
C ALA A 511 -21.10 21.33 -12.31
N SER A 512 -22.35 21.24 -11.87
CA SER A 512 -22.73 20.98 -10.48
C SER A 512 -22.94 19.51 -10.14
N TRP A 513 -23.02 18.61 -11.12
CA TRP A 513 -23.33 17.20 -10.89
C TRP A 513 -22.26 16.29 -11.48
N GLU A 514 -21.82 15.34 -10.67
CA GLU A 514 -20.89 14.28 -11.07
C GLU A 514 -21.39 12.95 -10.54
N TYR A 515 -21.57 11.99 -11.44
CA TYR A 515 -21.73 10.59 -11.08
C TYR A 515 -20.47 9.82 -11.46
N HIS A 516 -19.93 9.03 -10.52
CA HIS A 516 -18.74 8.23 -10.72
C HIS A 516 -19.01 6.77 -10.32
N LEU A 517 -18.75 5.85 -11.22
CA LEU A 517 -18.86 4.39 -11.02
C LEU A 517 -17.52 3.74 -11.30
N ILE A 518 -17.05 2.93 -10.36
CA ILE A 518 -15.95 1.99 -10.57
C ILE A 518 -16.43 0.57 -10.30
N ALA A 519 -15.98 -0.37 -11.11
CA ALA A 519 -16.24 -1.79 -10.93
C ALA A 519 -15.00 -2.60 -11.29
N SER A 520 -14.81 -3.73 -10.62
CA SER A 520 -13.66 -4.60 -10.85
C SER A 520 -14.07 -6.06 -10.77
N PHE A 521 -13.59 -6.82 -11.73
CA PHE A 521 -13.77 -8.26 -11.83
C PHE A 521 -12.42 -8.94 -12.02
N ILE A 522 -12.17 -9.98 -11.24
CA ILE A 522 -10.96 -10.79 -11.37
C ILE A 522 -11.27 -12.27 -11.17
N ARG A 523 -10.61 -13.09 -11.94
CA ARG A 523 -10.56 -14.54 -11.78
C ARG A 523 -9.12 -15.01 -11.82
N ALA A 524 -8.72 -15.82 -10.84
CA ALA A 524 -7.38 -16.38 -10.72
C ALA A 524 -7.45 -17.88 -10.44
N ASN A 525 -6.74 -18.66 -11.23
CA ASN A 525 -6.73 -20.11 -11.15
C ASN A 525 -5.29 -20.64 -11.15
N GLU A 526 -5.07 -21.73 -10.43
CA GLU A 526 -3.91 -22.58 -10.61
C GLU A 526 -3.98 -23.25 -11.99
N GLN A 527 -2.89 -23.19 -12.75
CA GLN A 527 -2.81 -23.87 -14.04
C GLN A 527 -2.60 -25.37 -13.83
N GLY A 528 -3.24 -26.18 -14.64
CA GLY A 528 -3.21 -27.64 -14.53
C GLY A 528 -4.39 -28.21 -13.74
N THR A 529 -4.62 -27.79 -12.52
CA THR A 529 -5.75 -28.24 -11.69
C THR A 529 -7.03 -27.43 -11.95
N GLY A 530 -6.88 -26.16 -12.35
CA GLY A 530 -7.99 -25.22 -12.50
C GLY A 530 -8.55 -24.71 -11.17
N ASN A 531 -7.99 -25.09 -10.03
CA ASN A 531 -8.42 -24.66 -8.72
C ASN A 531 -8.29 -23.13 -8.56
N TYR A 532 -9.23 -22.53 -7.84
CA TYR A 532 -9.18 -21.11 -7.54
C TYR A 532 -8.10 -20.80 -6.52
N LEU A 533 -7.39 -19.69 -6.72
CA LEU A 533 -6.37 -19.19 -5.80
C LEU A 533 -7.02 -18.46 -4.60
N PRO A 534 -6.41 -18.51 -3.40
CA PRO A 534 -6.93 -17.81 -2.22
C PRO A 534 -6.71 -16.29 -2.29
N TYR A 535 -7.44 -15.54 -1.44
CA TYR A 535 -7.32 -14.09 -1.23
C TYR A 535 -7.61 -13.24 -2.47
N ILE A 536 -8.26 -13.79 -3.48
CA ILE A 536 -8.65 -13.05 -4.67
C ILE A 536 -9.93 -12.26 -4.36
N PRO A 537 -9.93 -10.92 -4.53
CA PRO A 537 -11.11 -10.11 -4.30
C PRO A 537 -12.30 -10.58 -5.13
N SER A 538 -13.48 -10.58 -4.54
CA SER A 538 -14.72 -10.83 -5.28
C SER A 538 -15.07 -9.65 -6.18
N PHE A 539 -16.06 -9.85 -7.07
CA PHE A 539 -16.62 -8.74 -7.83
C PHE A 539 -17.09 -7.64 -6.88
N HIS A 540 -16.68 -6.42 -7.13
CA HIS A 540 -17.12 -5.26 -6.37
C HIS A 540 -17.35 -4.07 -7.31
N LEU A 541 -18.28 -3.24 -6.90
CA LEU A 541 -18.53 -1.96 -7.52
C LEU A 541 -18.75 -0.89 -6.44
N SER A 542 -18.32 0.31 -6.76
CA SER A 542 -18.59 1.50 -5.95
C SER A 542 -19.07 2.60 -6.85
N HIS A 543 -20.10 3.32 -6.44
CA HIS A 543 -20.53 4.50 -7.14
C HIS A 543 -20.85 5.64 -6.19
N GLU A 544 -20.65 6.84 -6.66
CA GLU A 544 -20.93 8.05 -5.92
C GLU A 544 -21.64 9.07 -6.81
N LEU A 545 -22.56 9.79 -6.20
CA LEU A 545 -23.22 10.94 -6.80
C LEU A 545 -22.83 12.17 -5.99
N ALA A 546 -22.19 13.13 -6.63
CA ALA A 546 -21.75 14.37 -6.03
C ALA A 546 -22.49 15.57 -6.63
N TRP A 547 -22.93 16.46 -5.75
CA TRP A 547 -23.44 17.77 -6.11
C TRP A 547 -22.53 18.85 -5.54
N THR A 548 -22.19 19.83 -6.39
CA THR A 548 -21.31 20.94 -6.03
C THR A 548 -22.01 22.26 -6.33
N HIS A 549 -21.98 23.17 -5.37
CA HIS A 549 -22.57 24.52 -5.53
C HIS A 549 -21.64 25.59 -4.99
N GLN A 550 -21.38 26.60 -5.78
CA GLN A 550 -20.60 27.76 -5.36
C GLN A 550 -21.55 28.97 -5.17
N THR A 551 -21.49 29.56 -3.99
CA THR A 551 -22.27 30.77 -3.68
C THR A 551 -21.65 32.03 -4.31
N LYS A 552 -22.38 33.12 -4.31
CA LYS A 552 -21.85 34.44 -4.72
C LYS A 552 -20.67 34.93 -3.87
N SER A 553 -20.60 34.47 -2.61
CA SER A 553 -19.50 34.76 -1.69
C SER A 553 -18.31 33.78 -1.86
N HIS A 554 -18.28 33.04 -2.96
CA HIS A 554 -17.25 32.03 -3.29
C HIS A 554 -17.14 30.88 -2.29
N ILE A 555 -18.13 30.63 -1.44
CA ILE A 555 -18.20 29.45 -0.59
C ILE A 555 -18.61 28.28 -1.48
N LEU A 556 -17.80 27.22 -1.44
CA LEU A 556 -18.04 26.00 -2.21
C LEU A 556 -18.61 24.90 -1.31
N PHE A 557 -19.81 24.44 -1.63
CA PHE A 557 -20.43 23.28 -0.99
C PHE A 557 -20.31 22.07 -1.92
N ARG A 558 -20.01 20.91 -1.32
CA ARG A 558 -20.07 19.62 -2.02
C ARG A 558 -20.81 18.62 -1.14
N LEU A 559 -21.81 17.97 -1.69
CA LEU A 559 -22.52 16.85 -1.08
C LEU A 559 -22.30 15.62 -1.94
N THR A 560 -21.97 14.49 -1.30
CA THR A 560 -21.70 13.23 -2.00
C THR A 560 -22.43 12.10 -1.31
N ALA A 561 -23.18 11.32 -2.06
CA ALA A 561 -23.73 10.03 -1.63
C ALA A 561 -22.92 8.89 -2.26
N ARG A 562 -22.63 7.86 -1.47
CA ARG A 562 -21.81 6.72 -1.89
C ARG A 562 -22.51 5.41 -1.59
N HIS A 563 -22.29 4.45 -2.48
CA HIS A 563 -22.71 3.06 -2.27
C HIS A 563 -21.61 2.12 -2.77
N LYS A 564 -21.27 1.12 -1.97
CA LYS A 564 -20.33 0.05 -2.31
C LYS A 564 -21.08 -1.29 -2.23
N PHE A 565 -20.98 -2.08 -3.28
CA PHE A 565 -21.45 -3.46 -3.32
C PHE A 565 -20.26 -4.40 -3.45
N VAL A 566 -20.24 -5.47 -2.65
CA VAL A 566 -19.24 -6.54 -2.73
C VAL A 566 -19.98 -7.86 -2.81
N ALA A 567 -19.74 -8.61 -3.87
CA ALA A 567 -20.36 -9.91 -4.09
C ALA A 567 -19.73 -10.98 -3.19
N LYS A 568 -20.49 -12.03 -2.89
CA LYS A 568 -19.92 -13.24 -2.29
C LYS A 568 -18.86 -13.83 -3.21
N GLN A 569 -17.71 -14.23 -2.65
CA GLN A 569 -16.67 -14.92 -3.42
C GLN A 569 -17.05 -16.38 -3.66
N ASN A 570 -17.63 -16.65 -4.84
CA ASN A 570 -18.01 -18.01 -5.24
C ASN A 570 -16.88 -18.77 -5.95
N ARG A 571 -15.82 -18.06 -6.37
CA ARG A 571 -14.61 -18.64 -6.97
C ARG A 571 -13.58 -18.89 -5.87
N PHE A 572 -13.75 -20.00 -5.17
CA PHE A 572 -13.13 -20.29 -3.91
C PHE A 572 -12.78 -21.79 -3.83
N ASN A 573 -11.60 -22.10 -3.29
CA ASN A 573 -11.18 -23.47 -3.01
C ASN A 573 -11.15 -23.67 -1.49
N PRO A 574 -12.07 -24.48 -0.91
CA PRO A 574 -12.11 -24.73 0.53
C PRO A 574 -10.83 -25.33 1.10
N ALA A 575 -10.01 -26.01 0.27
CA ALA A 575 -8.74 -26.57 0.72
C ALA A 575 -7.69 -25.53 1.08
N THR A 576 -7.81 -24.30 0.55
CA THR A 576 -6.87 -23.21 0.79
C THR A 576 -7.34 -22.23 1.87
N ASP A 577 -8.34 -22.60 2.68
CA ASP A 577 -8.89 -21.75 3.72
C ASP A 577 -9.10 -22.51 5.03
N LEU A 578 -9.16 -21.79 6.16
CA LEU A 578 -9.47 -22.36 7.48
C LEU A 578 -10.92 -22.82 7.61
N ILE A 579 -11.83 -22.15 6.89
CA ILE A 579 -13.26 -22.45 6.89
C ILE A 579 -13.74 -22.77 5.47
N PRO A 580 -14.72 -23.67 5.31
CA PRO A 580 -15.15 -24.17 3.99
C PRO A 580 -16.14 -23.25 3.27
N TYR A 581 -16.30 -21.99 3.69
CA TYR A 581 -17.25 -21.04 3.12
C TYR A 581 -16.68 -19.62 3.12
N THR A 582 -17.25 -18.76 2.26
CA THR A 582 -16.92 -17.35 2.14
C THR A 582 -18.01 -16.47 2.73
N PRO A 583 -17.69 -15.23 3.16
CA PRO A 583 -18.69 -14.30 3.65
C PRO A 583 -19.78 -13.99 2.62
N PRO A 584 -21.03 -13.71 3.07
CA PRO A 584 -22.11 -13.29 2.17
C PRO A 584 -21.81 -11.94 1.51
N ALA A 585 -22.51 -11.67 0.40
CA ALA A 585 -22.50 -10.37 -0.24
C ALA A 585 -23.03 -9.28 0.69
N TYR A 586 -22.53 -8.04 0.52
CA TYR A 586 -22.96 -6.92 1.34
C TYR A 586 -22.99 -5.60 0.57
N HIS A 587 -23.75 -4.65 1.13
CA HIS A 587 -23.89 -3.29 0.66
C HIS A 587 -23.48 -2.32 1.78
N LEU A 588 -22.67 -1.31 1.44
CA LEU A 588 -22.30 -0.23 2.35
C LEU A 588 -22.73 1.10 1.74
N PHE A 589 -23.36 1.94 2.55
CA PHE A 589 -23.76 3.29 2.18
C PHE A 589 -22.91 4.31 2.93
N GLY A 590 -22.54 5.39 2.27
CA GLY A 590 -21.81 6.49 2.84
C GLY A 590 -22.32 7.83 2.33
N ALA A 591 -21.97 8.87 3.06
CA ALA A 591 -22.28 10.25 2.68
C ALA A 591 -21.12 11.16 3.05
N GLU A 592 -20.97 12.27 2.32
CA GLU A 592 -19.98 13.31 2.61
C GLU A 592 -20.60 14.68 2.36
N ALA A 593 -20.36 15.60 3.28
CA ALA A 593 -20.65 17.02 3.12
C ALA A 593 -19.37 17.82 3.34
N SER A 594 -19.02 18.67 2.40
CA SER A 594 -17.84 19.53 2.47
C SER A 594 -18.22 20.98 2.18
N MET A 595 -17.61 21.89 2.93
CA MET A 595 -17.75 23.33 2.77
C MET A 595 -16.34 23.95 2.74
N GLU A 596 -16.00 24.63 1.65
CA GLU A 596 -14.77 25.40 1.51
C GLU A 596 -15.10 26.90 1.52
N CYS A 597 -14.53 27.62 2.49
CA CYS A 597 -14.71 29.04 2.67
C CYS A 597 -13.41 29.77 2.32
N PRO A 598 -13.43 30.76 1.42
CA PRO A 598 -12.31 31.68 1.27
C PRO A 598 -12.19 32.55 2.52
N VAL A 599 -10.97 32.74 2.98
CA VAL A 599 -10.62 33.63 4.10
C VAL A 599 -9.75 34.76 3.56
N LYS A 600 -9.52 35.79 4.34
CA LYS A 600 -8.68 36.95 3.94
C LYS A 600 -7.28 36.47 3.48
N TYR A 601 -6.69 37.25 2.57
CA TYR A 601 -5.33 37.02 2.03
C TYR A 601 -5.16 35.75 1.19
N GLY A 602 -6.24 35.25 0.56
CA GLY A 602 -6.19 34.05 -0.28
C GLY A 602 -6.19 32.72 0.48
N ASN A 603 -6.34 32.77 1.79
CA ASN A 603 -6.43 31.58 2.64
C ASN A 603 -7.75 30.85 2.42
N LYS A 604 -7.79 29.57 2.78
CA LYS A 604 -8.97 28.72 2.65
C LYS A 604 -9.19 27.88 3.89
N LEU A 605 -10.43 27.81 4.34
CA LEU A 605 -10.88 26.93 5.41
C LEU A 605 -11.85 25.91 4.82
N THR A 606 -11.56 24.63 5.01
CA THR A 606 -12.41 23.53 4.51
C THR A 606 -12.85 22.67 5.69
N LEU A 607 -14.15 22.52 5.85
CA LEU A 607 -14.78 21.58 6.77
C LEU A 607 -15.37 20.43 5.96
N THR A 608 -15.05 19.20 6.33
CA THR A 608 -15.60 17.98 5.69
C THR A 608 -16.13 17.05 6.76
N VAL A 609 -17.37 16.60 6.61
CA VAL A 609 -17.99 15.55 7.43
C VAL A 609 -18.28 14.38 6.53
N THR A 610 -17.81 13.20 6.91
CA THR A 610 -17.96 11.96 6.15
C THR A 610 -18.57 10.88 7.04
N ALA A 611 -19.55 10.15 6.56
CA ALA A 611 -20.10 8.97 7.21
C ALA A 611 -19.85 7.74 6.35
N ASP A 612 -19.14 6.76 6.87
CA ASP A 612 -18.92 5.45 6.25
C ASP A 612 -19.77 4.39 6.98
N ASN A 613 -20.22 3.37 6.23
CA ASN A 613 -21.17 2.37 6.72
C ASN A 613 -22.35 3.01 7.47
N LEU A 614 -23.00 3.97 6.82
CA LEU A 614 -24.03 4.83 7.41
C LEU A 614 -25.18 4.03 8.08
N LEU A 615 -25.55 2.89 7.50
CA LEU A 615 -26.60 2.02 8.01
C LEU A 615 -26.10 1.04 9.10
N ASN A 616 -24.84 1.17 9.51
CA ASN A 616 -24.21 0.30 10.51
C ASN A 616 -24.36 -1.19 10.20
N ARG A 617 -24.15 -1.58 8.95
CA ARG A 617 -24.24 -2.96 8.47
C ARG A 617 -23.12 -3.79 9.09
N GLU A 618 -23.44 -4.95 9.66
CA GLU A 618 -22.47 -5.96 10.03
C GLU A 618 -22.06 -6.76 8.79
N TYR A 619 -20.76 -6.89 8.56
CA TYR A 619 -20.23 -7.58 7.39
C TYR A 619 -18.82 -8.12 7.65
N LYS A 620 -18.36 -9.02 6.78
CA LYS A 620 -16.99 -9.51 6.72
C LYS A 620 -16.47 -9.35 5.29
N GLU A 621 -15.26 -8.80 5.17
CA GLU A 621 -14.54 -8.78 3.90
C GLU A 621 -13.81 -10.12 3.69
N TYR A 622 -13.97 -10.75 2.52
CA TYR A 622 -13.29 -12.01 2.21
C TYR A 622 -11.76 -11.88 2.29
N THR A 623 -11.22 -10.73 1.90
CA THR A 623 -9.78 -10.45 1.95
C THR A 623 -9.28 -9.94 3.30
N ASN A 624 -10.09 -9.98 4.36
CA ASN A 624 -9.65 -9.76 5.73
C ASN A 624 -9.19 -11.07 6.36
N ARG A 625 -7.91 -11.19 6.66
CA ARG A 625 -7.32 -12.40 7.25
C ARG A 625 -7.77 -12.67 8.70
N SER A 626 -8.37 -11.69 9.37
CA SER A 626 -8.97 -11.85 10.70
C SER A 626 -10.48 -12.16 10.66
N ARG A 627 -11.07 -12.37 9.47
CA ARG A 627 -12.51 -12.65 9.31
C ARG A 627 -12.98 -13.91 10.05
N TYR A 628 -12.06 -14.82 10.35
CA TYR A 628 -12.36 -16.02 11.15
C TYR A 628 -12.78 -15.68 12.57
N TYR A 629 -12.34 -14.54 13.10
CA TYR A 629 -12.42 -14.16 14.51
C TYR A 629 -13.28 -12.93 14.76
N ALA A 630 -13.53 -12.11 13.74
CA ALA A 630 -14.25 -10.85 13.90
C ALA A 630 -14.87 -10.36 12.59
N HIS A 631 -15.90 -9.50 12.72
CA HIS A 631 -16.45 -8.70 11.64
C HIS A 631 -15.60 -7.45 11.39
N ASP A 632 -15.83 -6.83 10.25
CA ASP A 632 -15.20 -5.57 9.89
C ASP A 632 -15.85 -4.38 10.62
N MET A 633 -15.29 -3.18 10.46
CA MET A 633 -15.72 -1.98 11.17
C MET A 633 -17.18 -1.62 10.89
N GLY A 634 -17.90 -1.23 11.93
CA GLY A 634 -19.20 -0.63 11.86
C GLY A 634 -19.15 0.82 11.36
N ARG A 635 -20.23 1.57 11.61
CA ARG A 635 -20.34 2.97 11.21
C ARG A 635 -19.21 3.82 11.78
N ASP A 636 -18.69 4.73 10.95
CA ASP A 636 -17.69 5.71 11.32
C ASP A 636 -18.09 7.10 10.78
N ILE A 637 -18.23 8.06 11.67
CA ILE A 637 -18.49 9.46 11.31
C ILE A 637 -17.19 10.23 11.53
N ARG A 638 -16.69 10.85 10.46
CA ARG A 638 -15.42 11.59 10.48
C ARG A 638 -15.67 13.07 10.25
N CYS A 639 -14.93 13.91 10.94
CA CYS A 639 -14.92 15.34 10.76
C CYS A 639 -13.47 15.80 10.54
N THR A 640 -13.24 16.58 9.50
CA THR A 640 -11.93 17.13 9.15
C THR A 640 -12.03 18.62 8.97
N LEU A 641 -11.16 19.38 9.61
CA LEU A 641 -11.01 20.81 9.41
C LEU A 641 -9.61 21.07 8.83
N ASN A 642 -9.55 21.70 7.66
CA ASN A 642 -8.31 22.09 6.98
C ASN A 642 -8.25 23.60 6.83
N TRP A 643 -7.14 24.19 7.23
CA TRP A 643 -6.83 25.59 7.03
C TRP A 643 -5.54 25.71 6.21
N ASN A 644 -5.65 26.31 5.02
CA ASN A 644 -4.51 26.63 4.16
C ASN A 644 -4.28 28.15 4.21
N PHE A 645 -3.04 28.55 4.46
CA PHE A 645 -2.64 29.96 4.62
C PHE A 645 -1.30 30.28 3.95
#